data_c8babbe026f2928dd0ba19e7107480a0
#
_entry.id   c8babbe026f2928dd0ba19e7107480a0
#
_cell.length_a   1.000
_cell.length_b   1.000
_cell.length_c   1.000
_cell.angle_alpha   90.00
_cell.angle_beta   90.00
_cell.angle_gamma   90.00
#
_symmetry.space_group_name_H-M   'P 1'
#
loop_
_entity.id
_entity.type
_entity.pdbx_description
1 polymer ?
#
loop_
_entity_poly.entity_id
_entity_poly.type
_entity_poly.pdbx_seq_one_letter_code
_entity_poly.pdbx_strand_id
1 'polypeptide(L)'
;MSYYVWVGPRDIDCIQDPVFSAKICYFSEQNIKGTREANIYGNTFNKYVENKMNEILKRHPEAKFIFYNPRIAYNLDSELQQYIDCLNDCTLLDILNDKIYTRYWASRYIPTLPAITISASSLSFQNIEHCLCCSDKYIVQKNRSSGGFGTYILSADNGMLNTLRQNPRTLFMVSPYINKGFSVNVNAIIGQNDILVFPPSVQISEVNKERILYHGADYLAADFIQDSDLKKLRKYTDIILSHVKLLGYLGIIGIDFIITPDEIYFLEINPRYQASSFLINYALNDSNLPSLSKICLSAFYGSLQNMEEISNLKVNYSFYKYLYTNGSNHLFYIWKKAVQNEYIERIVTDGWNAKMDIEEDAYCYSIIFKTNIASITPDYCCNIYSNINGEESFLKERLDSDLALKIALVNQGCTIEPITLEYLYSNGVPKKAVFSSIDFRLSNNIPINAPVNLKFNEFSPFTIYYNGTLSLYYYEEKISEITIEMQPKWGNKKTKNGIPYTRIAYLSTDRLRLKHESVCTFKRDGKGCYFCNLPKSILDFTTDDFEEILDDLLHEPAFRHILIGGGSGAPDTEAEQIISITNMIRARNHNIPIYLMSIPPQNINVLASYKKAGITEVAFNIEIWDRELAKKIMPGKGNISLEHYLNILEESTRLWGKNGNVRTALIVGLNQHECLLEATRHLCSLGIQPMFSIFRPMINTKLESIVPPSNQELWTLYHEAS
;
A
#
# COMPACT_ATOMS: atom_id res chain seq x y z
N MET A 1 -41.32 -17.65 -4.70
CA MET A 1 -40.12 -17.04 -4.11
C MET A 1 -40.51 -15.60 -3.79
N SER A 2 -40.15 -15.10 -2.61
CA SER A 2 -40.40 -13.69 -2.28
C SER A 2 -39.60 -12.79 -3.21
N TYR A 3 -40.23 -11.72 -3.71
CA TYR A 3 -39.61 -10.74 -4.61
C TYR A 3 -38.89 -9.69 -3.78
N TYR A 4 -37.56 -9.85 -3.60
CA TYR A 4 -36.75 -8.92 -2.83
C TYR A 4 -36.15 -7.82 -3.73
N VAL A 5 -36.16 -6.60 -3.23
CA VAL A 5 -35.63 -5.41 -3.89
C VAL A 5 -34.59 -4.74 -3.00
N TRP A 6 -33.39 -4.52 -3.54
CA TRP A 6 -32.38 -3.73 -2.88
C TRP A 6 -32.69 -2.23 -2.99
N VAL A 7 -32.47 -1.47 -1.91
CA VAL A 7 -32.57 -0.02 -1.90
C VAL A 7 -31.30 0.58 -1.32
N GLY A 8 -30.55 1.28 -2.17
CA GLY A 8 -29.29 1.87 -1.74
C GLY A 8 -28.85 3.05 -2.64
N PRO A 9 -27.76 3.72 -2.26
CA PRO A 9 -27.24 4.82 -3.07
C PRO A 9 -26.58 4.34 -4.35
N ARG A 10 -25.85 3.22 -4.31
CA ARG A 10 -24.95 2.75 -5.36
C ARG A 10 -25.19 1.31 -5.76
N ASP A 11 -24.89 1.00 -7.02
CA ASP A 11 -24.98 -0.34 -7.57
C ASP A 11 -23.92 -1.30 -6.98
N ILE A 12 -22.74 -0.79 -6.68
CA ILE A 12 -21.65 -1.58 -6.10
C ILE A 12 -22.05 -2.26 -4.78
N ASP A 13 -22.91 -1.63 -3.98
CA ASP A 13 -23.26 -2.12 -2.64
C ASP A 13 -24.06 -3.43 -2.66
N CYS A 14 -24.74 -3.75 -3.80
CA CYS A 14 -25.52 -4.99 -3.97
C CYS A 14 -25.01 -5.92 -5.06
N ILE A 15 -23.83 -5.69 -5.60
CA ILE A 15 -23.26 -6.49 -6.68
C ILE A 15 -23.17 -7.97 -6.29
N GLN A 16 -23.65 -8.83 -7.22
CA GLN A 16 -23.61 -10.29 -7.11
C GLN A 16 -24.37 -10.89 -5.91
N ASP A 17 -25.36 -10.20 -5.35
CA ASP A 17 -26.26 -10.84 -4.38
C ASP A 17 -27.51 -11.38 -5.09
N PRO A 18 -27.65 -12.72 -5.25
CA PRO A 18 -28.72 -13.34 -6.00
C PRO A 18 -30.10 -13.27 -5.31
N VAL A 19 -30.15 -12.78 -4.09
CA VAL A 19 -31.43 -12.60 -3.36
C VAL A 19 -32.29 -11.54 -4.03
N PHE A 20 -31.68 -10.54 -4.64
CA PHE A 20 -32.41 -9.39 -5.19
C PHE A 20 -32.90 -9.64 -6.60
N SER A 21 -34.23 -9.57 -6.79
CA SER A 21 -34.88 -9.64 -8.10
C SER A 21 -34.85 -8.28 -8.83
N ALA A 22 -34.74 -7.18 -8.09
CA ALA A 22 -34.62 -5.82 -8.57
C ALA A 22 -33.82 -4.96 -7.59
N LYS A 23 -33.40 -3.76 -8.04
CA LYS A 23 -32.69 -2.79 -7.22
C LYS A 23 -33.13 -1.38 -7.53
N ILE A 24 -33.06 -0.53 -6.52
CA ILE A 24 -33.26 0.92 -6.60
C ILE A 24 -31.92 1.55 -6.20
N CYS A 25 -31.14 1.97 -7.19
CA CYS A 25 -29.79 2.54 -7.03
C CYS A 25 -29.78 3.99 -7.47
N TYR A 26 -29.91 4.88 -6.50
CA TYR A 26 -30.18 6.31 -6.74
C TYR A 26 -29.14 7.00 -7.63
N PHE A 27 -27.84 6.75 -7.42
CA PHE A 27 -26.78 7.35 -8.23
C PHE A 27 -26.84 6.95 -9.71
N SER A 28 -26.90 5.65 -9.94
CA SER A 28 -26.85 5.12 -11.30
C SER A 28 -28.12 5.44 -12.11
N GLU A 29 -29.28 5.51 -11.42
CA GLU A 29 -30.57 5.70 -12.09
C GLU A 29 -30.92 7.17 -12.33
N GLN A 30 -30.51 8.09 -11.42
CA GLN A 30 -30.88 9.52 -11.52
C GLN A 30 -29.83 10.40 -12.19
N ASN A 31 -28.74 9.81 -12.63
CA ASN A 31 -27.68 10.61 -13.25
C ASN A 31 -27.16 11.75 -12.32
N ILE A 32 -27.27 11.57 -11.01
CA ILE A 32 -26.79 12.50 -9.97
C ILE A 32 -25.29 12.33 -9.82
N LYS A 33 -24.68 12.48 -10.91
CA LYS A 33 -23.29 12.34 -11.15
C LYS A 33 -22.59 13.57 -10.63
N GLY A 34 -21.42 13.36 -10.02
CA GLY A 34 -20.62 14.47 -9.55
C GLY A 34 -21.07 15.13 -8.25
N THR A 35 -22.02 14.55 -7.53
CA THR A 35 -22.45 15.04 -6.22
C THR A 35 -21.73 14.31 -5.08
N ARG A 36 -21.37 15.02 -4.02
CA ARG A 36 -20.79 14.41 -2.82
C ARG A 36 -21.76 13.46 -2.14
N GLU A 37 -21.29 12.32 -1.68
CA GLU A 37 -22.13 11.35 -0.96
C GLU A 37 -22.85 11.93 0.26
N ALA A 38 -22.25 12.89 0.96
CA ALA A 38 -22.86 13.56 2.12
C ALA A 38 -24.21 14.24 1.79
N ASN A 39 -24.49 14.52 0.53
CA ASN A 39 -25.69 15.25 0.10
C ASN A 39 -26.82 14.34 -0.41
N ILE A 40 -26.63 13.00 -0.40
CA ILE A 40 -27.51 12.05 -1.07
C ILE A 40 -28.82 11.84 -0.31
N TYR A 41 -28.72 11.69 1.00
CA TYR A 41 -29.86 11.33 1.83
C TYR A 41 -30.68 12.56 2.25
N GLY A 42 -31.64 12.94 1.41
CA GLY A 42 -32.54 14.04 1.66
C GLY A 42 -33.94 13.79 1.09
N ASN A 43 -34.80 14.80 1.11
CA ASN A 43 -36.17 14.68 0.63
C ASN A 43 -36.27 14.23 -0.84
N THR A 44 -35.31 14.58 -1.67
CA THR A 44 -35.25 14.18 -3.08
C THR A 44 -35.02 12.67 -3.22
N PHE A 45 -34.09 12.14 -2.43
CA PHE A 45 -33.84 10.69 -2.34
C PHE A 45 -35.10 9.95 -1.87
N ASN A 46 -35.71 10.40 -0.79
CA ASN A 46 -36.90 9.76 -0.23
C ASN A 46 -38.05 9.70 -1.25
N LYS A 47 -38.38 10.81 -1.88
CA LYS A 47 -39.42 10.87 -2.93
C LYS A 47 -39.12 9.96 -4.12
N TYR A 48 -37.86 9.90 -4.53
CA TYR A 48 -37.47 8.99 -5.60
C TYR A 48 -37.68 7.53 -5.22
N VAL A 49 -37.22 7.12 -4.03
CA VAL A 49 -37.39 5.75 -3.53
C VAL A 49 -38.86 5.42 -3.40
N GLU A 50 -39.70 6.30 -2.82
CA GLU A 50 -41.15 6.10 -2.68
C GLU A 50 -41.84 5.89 -4.06
N ASN A 51 -41.50 6.69 -5.06
CA ASN A 51 -42.03 6.53 -6.40
C ASN A 51 -41.64 5.18 -7.01
N LYS A 52 -40.37 4.77 -6.86
CA LYS A 52 -39.88 3.49 -7.37
C LYS A 52 -40.49 2.28 -6.63
N MET A 53 -40.63 2.37 -5.31
CA MET A 53 -41.34 1.36 -4.53
C MET A 53 -42.78 1.19 -5.01
N ASN A 54 -43.51 2.29 -5.21
CA ASN A 54 -44.88 2.26 -5.71
C ASN A 54 -44.98 1.69 -7.15
N GLU A 55 -44.02 2.00 -8.04
CA GLU A 55 -43.95 1.40 -9.37
C GLU A 55 -43.77 -0.12 -9.33
N ILE A 56 -42.89 -0.60 -8.43
CA ILE A 56 -42.63 -2.04 -8.26
C ILE A 56 -43.82 -2.74 -7.62
N LEU A 57 -44.42 -2.17 -6.58
CA LEU A 57 -45.57 -2.75 -5.89
C LEU A 57 -46.82 -2.88 -6.79
N LYS A 58 -46.99 -2.01 -7.76
CA LYS A 58 -48.06 -2.16 -8.78
C LYS A 58 -47.90 -3.44 -9.61
N ARG A 59 -46.69 -3.93 -9.82
CA ARG A 59 -46.38 -5.12 -10.62
C ARG A 59 -46.16 -6.36 -9.76
N HIS A 60 -45.63 -6.14 -8.56
CA HIS A 60 -45.23 -7.15 -7.59
C HIS A 60 -45.74 -6.75 -6.18
N PRO A 61 -47.03 -6.95 -5.89
CA PRO A 61 -47.60 -6.58 -4.59
C PRO A 61 -46.98 -7.30 -3.40
N GLU A 62 -46.34 -8.46 -3.65
CA GLU A 62 -45.61 -9.28 -2.68
C GLU A 62 -44.18 -8.78 -2.42
N ALA A 63 -43.70 -7.76 -3.14
CA ALA A 63 -42.31 -7.30 -3.04
C ALA A 63 -41.96 -6.83 -1.65
N LYS A 64 -40.74 -7.18 -1.21
CA LYS A 64 -40.13 -6.73 0.06
C LYS A 64 -38.86 -5.95 -0.27
N PHE A 65 -38.64 -4.89 0.50
CA PHE A 65 -37.50 -3.98 0.27
C PHE A 65 -36.49 -4.08 1.40
N ILE A 66 -35.23 -4.25 1.05
CA ILE A 66 -34.11 -4.30 2.00
C ILE A 66 -33.21 -3.09 1.72
N PHE A 67 -32.97 -2.30 2.76
CA PHE A 67 -32.23 -1.05 2.69
C PHE A 67 -30.76 -1.25 3.06
N TYR A 68 -29.87 -0.64 2.27
CA TYR A 68 -28.44 -0.48 2.62
C TYR A 68 -28.28 0.13 4.02
N ASN A 69 -29.02 1.19 4.30
CA ASN A 69 -29.10 1.81 5.61
C ASN A 69 -30.57 1.77 6.12
N PRO A 70 -30.92 0.82 7.00
CA PRO A 70 -32.30 0.64 7.46
C PRO A 70 -32.90 1.90 8.13
N ARG A 71 -32.07 2.77 8.73
CA ARG A 71 -32.56 3.99 9.39
C ARG A 71 -33.30 4.93 8.42
N ILE A 72 -32.90 4.93 7.15
CA ILE A 72 -33.48 5.80 6.11
C ILE A 72 -34.94 5.40 5.81
N ALA A 73 -35.26 4.13 5.95
CA ALA A 73 -36.60 3.61 5.70
C ALA A 73 -37.67 4.33 6.55
N TYR A 74 -37.33 4.79 7.73
CA TYR A 74 -38.24 5.53 8.62
C TYR A 74 -38.54 6.98 8.16
N ASN A 75 -37.81 7.46 7.16
CA ASN A 75 -38.07 8.78 6.54
C ASN A 75 -39.11 8.71 5.41
N LEU A 76 -39.52 7.50 5.02
CA LEU A 76 -40.49 7.26 3.96
C LEU A 76 -41.91 7.29 4.50
N ASP A 77 -42.89 7.38 3.57
CA ASP A 77 -44.31 7.27 3.90
C ASP A 77 -44.60 6.02 4.74
N SER A 78 -45.37 6.20 5.80
CA SER A 78 -45.74 5.13 6.74
C SER A 78 -46.44 3.94 6.06
N GLU A 79 -47.18 4.16 4.98
CA GLU A 79 -47.85 3.09 4.23
C GLU A 79 -46.87 2.18 3.52
N LEU A 80 -45.67 2.69 3.17
CA LEU A 80 -44.62 1.91 2.51
C LEU A 80 -43.78 1.10 3.51
N GLN A 81 -43.77 1.47 4.80
CA GLN A 81 -42.93 0.80 5.80
C GLN A 81 -43.31 -0.66 6.02
N GLN A 82 -44.57 -1.08 5.80
CA GLN A 82 -44.99 -2.48 5.87
C GLN A 82 -44.36 -3.43 4.84
N TYR A 83 -43.81 -2.86 3.76
CA TYR A 83 -43.13 -3.61 2.72
C TYR A 83 -41.63 -3.71 2.94
N ILE A 84 -41.10 -3.08 4.00
CA ILE A 84 -39.67 -3.08 4.30
C ILE A 84 -39.33 -4.28 5.17
N ASP A 85 -38.29 -4.99 4.80
CA ASP A 85 -37.80 -6.18 5.48
C ASP A 85 -36.46 -5.89 6.21
N CYS A 86 -36.10 -6.75 7.16
CA CYS A 86 -34.88 -6.64 7.94
C CYS A 86 -34.74 -5.28 8.66
N LEU A 87 -35.82 -4.79 9.28
CA LEU A 87 -35.87 -3.48 9.91
C LEU A 87 -35.83 -3.61 11.45
N ASN A 88 -34.86 -3.01 12.11
CA ASN A 88 -34.76 -2.86 13.54
C ASN A 88 -35.53 -1.61 14.01
N ASP A 89 -35.85 -1.54 15.31
CA ASP A 89 -36.49 -0.37 15.89
C ASP A 89 -35.75 0.95 15.61
N CYS A 90 -36.51 2.00 15.32
CA CYS A 90 -35.97 3.30 14.95
C CYS A 90 -35.06 3.90 16.02
N THR A 91 -35.54 3.81 17.30
CA THR A 91 -34.80 4.35 18.44
C THR A 91 -33.47 3.62 18.64
N LEU A 92 -33.50 2.29 18.49
CA LEU A 92 -32.29 1.47 18.56
C LEU A 92 -31.27 1.85 17.44
N LEU A 93 -31.76 2.02 16.21
CA LEU A 93 -30.91 2.47 15.12
C LEU A 93 -30.32 3.86 15.35
N ASP A 94 -31.13 4.79 15.92
CA ASP A 94 -30.65 6.13 16.23
C ASP A 94 -29.61 6.14 17.35
N ILE A 95 -29.77 5.30 18.38
CA ILE A 95 -28.79 5.13 19.46
C ILE A 95 -27.47 4.54 18.92
N LEU A 96 -27.53 3.48 18.12
CA LEU A 96 -26.36 2.81 17.60
C LEU A 96 -25.60 3.64 16.54
N ASN A 97 -26.29 4.54 15.81
CA ASN A 97 -25.68 5.49 14.90
C ASN A 97 -25.09 6.74 15.58
N ASP A 98 -25.35 6.94 16.87
CA ASP A 98 -24.84 8.08 17.62
C ASP A 98 -23.41 7.80 18.12
N LYS A 99 -22.41 8.43 17.48
CA LYS A 99 -20.99 8.20 17.79
C LYS A 99 -20.60 8.62 19.20
N ILE A 100 -21.20 9.71 19.70
CA ILE A 100 -20.93 10.20 21.05
C ILE A 100 -21.46 9.19 22.07
N TYR A 101 -22.72 8.77 21.89
CA TYR A 101 -23.36 7.81 22.79
C TYR A 101 -22.61 6.46 22.75
N THR A 102 -22.37 5.89 21.57
CA THR A 102 -21.78 4.55 21.44
C THR A 102 -20.36 4.51 21.96
N ARG A 103 -19.56 5.56 21.77
CA ARG A 103 -18.20 5.62 22.33
C ARG A 103 -18.22 5.67 23.86
N TYR A 104 -19.05 6.51 24.43
CA TYR A 104 -19.20 6.60 25.88
C TYR A 104 -19.77 5.31 26.49
N TRP A 105 -20.71 4.67 25.80
CA TRP A 105 -21.26 3.40 26.21
C TRP A 105 -20.19 2.27 26.13
N ALA A 106 -19.45 2.16 25.03
CA ALA A 106 -18.43 1.15 24.82
C ALA A 106 -17.24 1.27 25.79
N SER A 107 -16.93 2.50 26.26
CA SER A 107 -15.83 2.74 27.21
C SER A 107 -15.99 2.02 28.55
N ARG A 108 -17.19 1.54 28.85
CA ARG A 108 -17.48 0.73 30.05
C ARG A 108 -17.02 -0.73 29.92
N TYR A 109 -16.72 -1.18 28.72
CA TYR A 109 -16.47 -2.59 28.41
C TYR A 109 -15.11 -2.85 27.74
N ILE A 110 -14.68 -1.92 26.90
CA ILE A 110 -13.47 -2.01 26.11
C ILE A 110 -12.78 -0.64 25.98
N PRO A 111 -11.49 -0.58 25.64
CA PRO A 111 -10.79 0.68 25.45
C PRO A 111 -11.43 1.53 24.34
N THR A 112 -11.51 2.84 24.61
CA THR A 112 -11.91 3.88 23.66
C THR A 112 -10.91 5.03 23.72
N LEU A 113 -10.75 5.76 22.61
CA LEU A 113 -9.92 6.97 22.63
C LEU A 113 -10.51 8.00 23.60
N PRO A 114 -9.68 8.68 24.41
CA PRO A 114 -10.12 9.83 25.18
C PRO A 114 -10.85 10.81 24.27
N ALA A 115 -12.03 11.26 24.69
CA ALA A 115 -12.82 12.17 23.87
C ALA A 115 -13.65 13.12 24.75
N ILE A 116 -13.89 14.32 24.23
CA ILE A 116 -14.85 15.28 24.79
C ILE A 116 -15.95 15.57 23.79
N THR A 117 -17.10 15.95 24.33
CA THR A 117 -18.20 16.48 23.52
C THR A 117 -18.27 17.98 23.70
N ILE A 118 -18.22 18.72 22.59
CA ILE A 118 -18.19 20.18 22.61
C ILE A 118 -19.09 20.75 21.51
N SER A 119 -19.81 21.85 21.83
CA SER A 119 -20.56 22.56 20.79
C SER A 119 -19.62 23.39 19.90
N ALA A 120 -20.02 23.59 18.64
CA ALA A 120 -19.28 24.44 17.71
C ALA A 120 -19.04 25.85 18.27
N SER A 121 -19.98 26.41 19.01
CA SER A 121 -19.83 27.73 19.65
C SER A 121 -18.74 27.79 20.72
N SER A 122 -18.49 26.68 21.40
CA SER A 122 -17.49 26.54 22.48
C SER A 122 -16.16 25.94 21.99
N LEU A 123 -16.06 25.54 20.73
CA LEU A 123 -14.88 24.87 20.17
C LEU A 123 -13.69 25.84 20.12
N SER A 124 -12.66 25.57 20.91
CA SER A 124 -11.37 26.30 20.92
C SER A 124 -10.26 25.40 21.40
N PHE A 125 -9.02 25.67 21.01
CA PHE A 125 -7.86 24.95 21.52
C PHE A 125 -7.80 24.97 23.05
N GLN A 126 -7.98 26.12 23.65
CA GLN A 126 -7.97 26.27 25.10
C GLN A 126 -8.99 25.35 25.80
N ASN A 127 -10.22 25.27 25.28
CA ASN A 127 -11.26 24.41 25.85
C ASN A 127 -10.94 22.92 25.64
N ILE A 128 -10.33 22.57 24.50
CA ILE A 128 -9.92 21.19 24.19
C ILE A 128 -8.77 20.77 25.12
N GLU A 129 -7.71 21.57 25.23
CA GLU A 129 -6.53 21.31 26.05
C GLU A 129 -6.83 21.25 27.54
N HIS A 130 -7.82 22.01 28.00
CA HIS A 130 -8.29 21.93 29.38
C HIS A 130 -8.88 20.59 29.77
N CYS A 131 -9.45 19.87 28.80
CA CYS A 131 -10.20 18.60 29.01
C CYS A 131 -9.48 17.37 28.50
N LEU A 132 -8.56 17.53 27.54
CA LEU A 132 -7.78 16.45 26.92
C LEU A 132 -6.29 16.74 27.10
N CYS A 133 -5.46 15.68 27.03
CA CYS A 133 -4.01 15.88 26.98
C CYS A 133 -3.63 16.74 25.78
N CYS A 134 -2.62 17.62 25.94
CA CYS A 134 -2.09 18.43 24.85
C CYS A 134 -1.62 17.54 23.69
N SER A 135 -2.07 17.88 22.50
CA SER A 135 -1.68 17.24 21.25
C SER A 135 -1.56 18.32 20.17
N ASP A 136 -0.61 18.15 19.25
CA ASP A 136 -0.42 19.08 18.14
C ASP A 136 -1.62 19.08 17.17
N LYS A 137 -2.36 17.97 17.15
CA LYS A 137 -3.53 17.77 16.28
C LYS A 137 -4.65 17.03 17.02
N TYR A 138 -5.86 17.37 16.65
CA TYR A 138 -7.07 16.72 17.16
C TYR A 138 -7.98 16.25 16.02
N ILE A 139 -8.68 15.15 16.24
CA ILE A 139 -9.79 14.70 15.39
C ILE A 139 -11.08 15.30 15.89
N VAL A 140 -11.79 16.02 15.02
CA VAL A 140 -13.10 16.61 15.29
C VAL A 140 -14.14 15.89 14.42
N GLN A 141 -15.08 15.20 15.05
CA GLN A 141 -16.10 14.40 14.36
C GLN A 141 -17.50 14.91 14.65
N LYS A 142 -18.33 15.04 13.60
CA LYS A 142 -19.77 15.21 13.76
C LYS A 142 -20.38 13.96 14.38
N ASN A 143 -21.35 14.13 15.24
CA ASN A 143 -22.02 13.01 15.92
C ASN A 143 -22.61 11.97 14.94
N ARG A 144 -23.25 12.44 13.88
CA ARG A 144 -23.82 11.58 12.82
C ARG A 144 -23.21 11.94 11.48
N SER A 145 -22.36 11.07 10.96
CA SER A 145 -21.71 11.21 9.65
C SER A 145 -21.21 9.86 9.19
N SER A 146 -20.98 9.70 7.89
CA SER A 146 -20.45 8.48 7.28
C SER A 146 -19.39 8.80 6.23
N GLY A 147 -18.53 7.81 5.86
CA GLY A 147 -17.55 7.94 4.80
C GLY A 147 -16.46 9.01 5.05
N GLY A 148 -16.26 9.44 6.30
CA GLY A 148 -15.30 10.50 6.64
C GLY A 148 -15.80 11.93 6.45
N PHE A 149 -16.94 12.16 5.77
CA PHE A 149 -17.43 13.53 5.45
C PHE A 149 -17.72 14.45 6.64
N GLY A 150 -17.71 13.95 7.83
CA GLY A 150 -17.87 14.74 9.07
C GLY A 150 -16.67 14.65 10.00
N THR A 151 -15.53 14.19 9.51
CA THR A 151 -14.28 14.01 10.27
C THR A 151 -13.21 14.98 9.78
N TYR A 152 -12.68 15.79 10.69
CA TYR A 152 -11.73 16.86 10.40
C TYR A 152 -10.49 16.73 11.28
N ILE A 153 -9.34 17.14 10.76
CA ILE A 153 -8.11 17.32 11.53
C ILE A 153 -8.00 18.79 11.91
N LEU A 154 -7.94 19.05 13.20
CA LEU A 154 -7.79 20.38 13.77
C LEU A 154 -6.35 20.53 14.28
N SER A 155 -5.62 21.52 13.74
CA SER A 155 -4.31 21.98 14.22
C SER A 155 -4.30 23.50 14.34
N ALA A 156 -3.37 24.04 15.13
CA ALA A 156 -3.31 25.49 15.39
C ALA A 156 -3.19 26.31 14.08
N ASP A 157 -2.54 25.76 13.07
CA ASP A 157 -2.15 26.48 11.85
C ASP A 157 -3.16 26.35 10.70
N ASN A 158 -4.19 25.49 10.78
CA ASN A 158 -5.00 25.16 9.62
C ASN A 158 -6.30 25.95 9.44
N GLY A 159 -6.59 26.92 10.28
CA GLY A 159 -7.78 27.78 10.16
C GLY A 159 -9.15 27.05 10.25
N MET A 160 -9.18 25.74 10.47
CA MET A 160 -10.36 24.87 10.46
C MET A 160 -11.40 25.29 11.51
N LEU A 161 -10.97 25.90 12.62
CA LEU A 161 -11.87 26.39 13.68
C LEU A 161 -12.99 27.29 13.14
N ASN A 162 -12.67 28.19 12.22
CA ASN A 162 -13.67 29.11 11.65
C ASN A 162 -14.74 28.36 10.85
N THR A 163 -14.32 27.35 10.09
CA THR A 163 -15.23 26.49 9.32
C THR A 163 -16.13 25.66 10.23
N LEU A 164 -15.59 25.07 11.29
CA LEU A 164 -16.34 24.24 12.22
C LEU A 164 -17.35 25.06 13.05
N ARG A 165 -17.08 26.32 13.32
CA ARG A 165 -17.96 27.23 14.08
C ARG A 165 -19.14 27.81 13.29
N GLN A 166 -19.21 27.62 11.97
CA GLN A 166 -20.28 28.18 11.13
C GLN A 166 -21.69 27.79 11.58
N ASN A 167 -21.84 26.58 12.14
CA ASN A 167 -23.13 26.16 12.72
C ASN A 167 -23.01 25.97 14.24
N PRO A 168 -23.36 26.99 15.05
CA PRO A 168 -23.07 27.02 16.48
C PRO A 168 -23.69 25.89 17.31
N ARG A 169 -24.80 25.29 16.81
CA ARG A 169 -25.53 24.21 17.48
C ARG A 169 -24.99 22.81 17.19
N THR A 170 -24.04 22.69 16.26
CA THR A 170 -23.43 21.39 15.94
C THR A 170 -22.65 20.88 17.15
N LEU A 171 -22.90 19.64 17.52
CA LEU A 171 -22.11 18.93 18.52
C LEU A 171 -21.01 18.13 17.83
N PHE A 172 -19.80 18.29 18.34
CA PHE A 172 -18.63 17.54 17.92
C PHE A 172 -18.12 16.65 19.02
N MET A 173 -17.61 15.50 18.64
CA MET A 173 -16.72 14.70 19.46
C MET A 173 -15.29 15.04 19.07
N VAL A 174 -14.44 15.36 20.03
CA VAL A 174 -13.03 15.72 19.82
C VAL A 174 -12.17 14.73 20.56
N SER A 175 -11.16 14.18 19.88
CA SER A 175 -10.16 13.27 20.43
C SER A 175 -8.77 13.60 19.91
N PRO A 176 -7.68 13.20 20.60
CA PRO A 176 -6.33 13.36 20.08
C PRO A 176 -6.15 12.64 18.73
N TYR A 177 -5.33 13.22 17.87
CA TYR A 177 -4.93 12.57 16.62
C TYR A 177 -3.92 11.45 16.92
N ILE A 178 -4.11 10.29 16.30
CA ILE A 178 -3.21 9.14 16.44
C ILE A 178 -2.23 9.15 15.27
N ASN A 179 -0.95 9.34 15.56
CA ASN A 179 0.11 9.38 14.55
C ASN A 179 0.49 7.98 14.05
N LYS A 180 0.47 6.98 14.93
CA LYS A 180 0.81 5.58 14.60
C LYS A 180 -0.38 4.69 14.91
N GLY A 181 -1.02 4.21 13.86
CA GLY A 181 -2.20 3.36 13.95
C GLY A 181 -2.93 3.28 12.62
N PHE A 182 -3.72 2.25 12.47
CA PHE A 182 -4.54 2.02 11.28
C PHE A 182 -5.95 1.57 11.67
N SER A 183 -6.92 1.96 10.87
CA SER A 183 -8.32 1.63 11.12
C SER A 183 -8.68 0.27 10.53
N VAL A 184 -9.48 -0.49 11.26
CA VAL A 184 -10.05 -1.77 10.82
C VAL A 184 -11.56 -1.77 11.02
N ASN A 185 -12.25 -2.45 10.10
CA ASN A 185 -13.67 -2.70 10.19
C ASN A 185 -13.92 -4.20 10.36
N VAL A 186 -14.83 -4.56 11.24
CA VAL A 186 -15.31 -5.93 11.43
C VAL A 186 -16.81 -5.97 11.14
N ASN A 187 -17.19 -6.69 10.09
CA ASN A 187 -18.59 -6.97 9.79
C ASN A 187 -19.07 -8.16 10.60
N ALA A 188 -20.34 -8.12 11.05
CA ALA A 188 -20.97 -9.24 11.73
C ALA A 188 -22.47 -9.32 11.39
N ILE A 189 -23.08 -10.47 11.64
CA ILE A 189 -24.53 -10.64 11.62
C ILE A 189 -24.99 -11.15 12.99
N ILE A 190 -25.90 -10.44 13.61
CA ILE A 190 -26.53 -10.81 14.88
C ILE A 190 -27.86 -11.50 14.56
N GLY A 191 -27.95 -12.78 14.87
CA GLY A 191 -29.19 -13.57 14.82
C GLY A 191 -29.86 -13.67 16.19
N GLN A 192 -31.05 -14.28 16.22
CA GLN A 192 -31.81 -14.47 17.46
C GLN A 192 -31.00 -15.22 18.53
N ASN A 193 -30.32 -16.30 18.14
CA ASN A 193 -29.56 -17.14 19.07
C ASN A 193 -28.06 -16.97 18.94
N ASP A 194 -27.55 -16.65 17.76
CA ASP A 194 -26.14 -16.72 17.39
C ASP A 194 -25.61 -15.37 16.91
N ILE A 195 -24.28 -15.25 16.88
CA ILE A 195 -23.57 -14.12 16.29
C ILE A 195 -22.53 -14.66 15.32
N LEU A 196 -22.58 -14.22 14.09
CA LEU A 196 -21.60 -14.53 13.05
C LEU A 196 -20.67 -13.34 12.84
N VAL A 197 -19.37 -13.55 12.97
CA VAL A 197 -18.35 -12.49 12.79
C VAL A 197 -17.51 -12.83 11.59
N PHE A 198 -17.41 -11.93 10.64
CA PHE A 198 -16.56 -12.03 9.45
C PHE A 198 -15.11 -11.62 9.72
N PRO A 199 -14.16 -11.97 8.85
CA PRO A 199 -12.80 -11.48 8.92
C PRO A 199 -12.74 -9.94 8.96
N PRO A 200 -11.75 -9.35 9.65
CA PRO A 200 -11.55 -7.91 9.62
C PRO A 200 -11.04 -7.44 8.27
N SER A 201 -11.33 -6.20 7.91
CA SER A 201 -10.69 -5.51 6.79
C SER A 201 -9.95 -4.26 7.29
N VAL A 202 -8.79 -3.98 6.70
CA VAL A 202 -8.09 -2.71 6.91
C VAL A 202 -8.82 -1.64 6.12
N GLN A 203 -9.17 -0.54 6.78
CA GLN A 203 -9.83 0.60 6.13
C GLN A 203 -8.78 1.50 5.48
N ILE A 204 -9.01 1.85 4.22
CA ILE A 204 -8.18 2.77 3.47
C ILE A 204 -8.79 4.15 3.56
N SER A 205 -8.08 5.06 4.22
CA SER A 205 -8.49 6.45 4.41
C SER A 205 -7.32 7.38 4.13
N GLU A 206 -7.59 8.49 3.49
CA GLU A 206 -6.60 9.49 3.15
C GLU A 206 -6.97 10.86 3.73
N VAL A 207 -5.94 11.65 4.00
CA VAL A 207 -6.10 13.03 4.44
C VAL A 207 -6.15 13.93 3.21
N ASN A 208 -7.26 14.63 3.03
CA ASN A 208 -7.40 15.65 1.99
C ASN A 208 -7.84 16.98 2.63
N LYS A 209 -7.00 18.01 2.58
CA LYS A 209 -7.28 19.35 3.13
C LYS A 209 -7.91 19.29 4.53
N GLU A 210 -7.24 18.71 5.47
CA GLU A 210 -7.64 18.55 6.89
C GLU A 210 -8.92 17.70 7.09
N ARG A 211 -9.34 16.95 6.09
CA ARG A 211 -10.43 15.97 6.21
C ARG A 211 -9.89 14.56 6.03
N ILE A 212 -10.47 13.63 6.75
CA ILE A 212 -10.20 12.21 6.55
C ILE A 212 -11.31 11.66 5.67
N LEU A 213 -10.96 11.18 4.48
CA LEU A 213 -11.88 10.59 3.52
C LEU A 213 -11.65 9.08 3.42
N TYR A 214 -12.73 8.33 3.37
CA TYR A 214 -12.70 6.89 3.20
C TYR A 214 -12.61 6.53 1.71
N HIS A 215 -11.57 5.79 1.35
CA HIS A 215 -11.32 5.37 -0.03
C HIS A 215 -11.55 3.88 -0.27
N GLY A 216 -11.63 3.05 0.75
CA GLY A 216 -11.86 1.64 0.51
C GLY A 216 -11.50 0.72 1.68
N ALA A 217 -11.42 -0.56 1.37
CA ALA A 217 -11.05 -1.59 2.33
C ALA A 217 -10.23 -2.70 1.68
N ASP A 218 -9.36 -3.29 2.48
CA ASP A 218 -8.50 -4.37 2.06
C ASP A 218 -8.56 -5.51 3.09
N TYR A 219 -9.16 -6.64 2.70
CA TYR A 219 -9.24 -7.82 3.56
C TYR A 219 -7.92 -8.59 3.61
N LEU A 220 -7.14 -8.57 2.53
CA LEU A 220 -5.84 -9.24 2.47
C LEU A 220 -4.78 -8.48 3.27
N ALA A 221 -4.94 -7.15 3.43
CA ALA A 221 -4.06 -6.38 4.30
C ALA A 221 -4.17 -6.80 5.78
N ALA A 222 -5.26 -7.45 6.18
CA ALA A 222 -5.40 -7.99 7.52
C ALA A 222 -4.39 -9.12 7.84
N ASP A 223 -3.83 -9.79 6.82
CA ASP A 223 -2.77 -10.80 6.99
C ASP A 223 -1.45 -10.21 7.54
N PHE A 224 -1.29 -8.89 7.50
CA PHE A 224 -0.14 -8.18 8.09
C PHE A 224 -0.37 -7.75 9.54
N ILE A 225 -1.58 -7.92 10.08
CA ILE A 225 -1.88 -7.63 11.49
C ILE A 225 -1.29 -8.75 12.35
N GLN A 226 -0.69 -8.39 13.48
CA GLN A 226 -0.11 -9.37 14.39
C GLN A 226 -1.19 -10.29 15.00
N ASP A 227 -0.89 -11.57 15.19
CA ASP A 227 -1.83 -12.54 15.76
C ASP A 227 -2.36 -12.14 17.14
N SER A 228 -1.52 -11.48 17.97
CA SER A 228 -1.92 -10.92 19.25
C SER A 228 -3.03 -9.90 19.12
N ASP A 229 -2.90 -9.00 18.14
CA ASP A 229 -3.87 -7.93 17.88
C ASP A 229 -5.15 -8.48 17.26
N LEU A 230 -5.07 -9.45 16.36
CA LEU A 230 -6.24 -10.14 15.80
C LEU A 230 -7.05 -10.84 16.92
N LYS A 231 -6.39 -11.52 17.86
CA LYS A 231 -7.06 -12.16 19.00
C LYS A 231 -7.73 -11.13 19.92
N LYS A 232 -7.04 -10.02 20.19
CA LYS A 232 -7.54 -8.93 21.01
C LYS A 232 -8.73 -8.21 20.34
N LEU A 233 -8.61 -7.91 19.03
CA LEU A 233 -9.68 -7.36 18.20
C LEU A 233 -10.93 -8.25 18.23
N ARG A 234 -10.77 -9.56 18.04
CA ARG A 234 -11.86 -10.51 18.11
C ARG A 234 -12.56 -10.47 19.47
N LYS A 235 -11.80 -10.50 20.56
CA LYS A 235 -12.34 -10.41 21.92
C LYS A 235 -13.18 -9.14 22.12
N TYR A 236 -12.68 -7.98 21.69
CA TYR A 236 -13.41 -6.72 21.82
C TYR A 236 -14.67 -6.67 20.95
N THR A 237 -14.58 -7.22 19.75
CA THR A 237 -15.73 -7.37 18.86
C THR A 237 -16.83 -8.23 19.51
N ASP A 238 -16.49 -9.40 20.04
CA ASP A 238 -17.44 -10.31 20.67
C ASP A 238 -18.11 -9.66 21.91
N ILE A 239 -17.39 -8.87 22.70
CA ILE A 239 -17.95 -8.12 23.83
C ILE A 239 -19.00 -7.12 23.34
N ILE A 240 -18.67 -6.28 22.36
CA ILE A 240 -19.61 -5.25 21.85
C ILE A 240 -20.83 -5.91 21.22
N LEU A 241 -20.64 -6.93 20.37
CA LEU A 241 -21.75 -7.62 19.68
C LEU A 241 -22.69 -8.30 20.68
N SER A 242 -22.16 -8.89 21.75
CA SER A 242 -22.97 -9.50 22.81
C SER A 242 -23.87 -8.47 23.50
N HIS A 243 -23.34 -7.28 23.78
CA HIS A 243 -24.13 -6.19 24.36
C HIS A 243 -25.15 -5.60 23.38
N VAL A 244 -24.80 -5.46 22.09
CA VAL A 244 -25.73 -5.00 21.06
C VAL A 244 -26.87 -6.00 20.86
N LYS A 245 -26.58 -7.31 20.90
CA LYS A 245 -27.60 -8.36 20.89
C LYS A 245 -28.57 -8.26 22.04
N LEU A 246 -28.09 -7.97 23.26
CA LEU A 246 -28.94 -7.76 24.44
C LEU A 246 -29.88 -6.56 24.29
N LEU A 247 -29.53 -5.57 23.44
CA LEU A 247 -30.43 -4.45 23.11
C LEU A 247 -31.50 -4.85 22.07
N GLY A 248 -31.51 -6.08 21.58
CA GLY A 248 -32.50 -6.60 20.62
C GLY A 248 -32.18 -6.35 19.16
N TYR A 249 -30.95 -5.93 18.81
CA TYR A 249 -30.54 -5.74 17.40
C TYR A 249 -30.44 -7.08 16.66
N LEU A 250 -30.93 -7.10 15.43
CA LEU A 250 -30.79 -8.24 14.50
C LEU A 250 -30.21 -7.77 13.16
N GLY A 251 -29.56 -8.70 12.45
CA GLY A 251 -29.04 -8.46 11.11
C GLY A 251 -27.60 -7.96 11.06
N ILE A 252 -27.26 -7.35 9.92
CA ILE A 252 -25.88 -6.95 9.62
C ILE A 252 -25.47 -5.69 10.39
N ILE A 253 -24.24 -5.70 10.88
CA ILE A 253 -23.65 -4.61 11.65
C ILE A 253 -22.16 -4.55 11.37
N GLY A 254 -21.56 -3.35 11.35
CA GLY A 254 -20.12 -3.14 11.30
C GLY A 254 -19.62 -2.43 12.55
N ILE A 255 -18.41 -2.79 12.98
CA ILE A 255 -17.73 -2.14 14.11
C ILE A 255 -16.37 -1.66 13.61
N ASP A 256 -16.07 -0.39 13.86
CA ASP A 256 -14.82 0.22 13.50
C ASP A 256 -13.90 0.35 14.71
N PHE A 257 -12.64 -0.01 14.53
CA PHE A 257 -11.57 0.11 15.52
C PHE A 257 -10.37 0.81 14.92
N ILE A 258 -9.50 1.32 15.77
CA ILE A 258 -8.13 1.71 15.42
C ILE A 258 -7.14 0.86 16.22
N ILE A 259 -6.20 0.23 15.51
CA ILE A 259 -5.12 -0.56 16.12
C ILE A 259 -3.88 0.33 16.18
N THR A 260 -3.31 0.45 17.37
CA THR A 260 -2.08 1.22 17.63
C THR A 260 -1.03 0.31 18.27
N PRO A 261 0.23 0.73 18.39
CA PRO A 261 1.25 -0.06 19.08
C PRO A 261 0.89 -0.43 20.53
N ASP A 262 0.12 0.42 21.19
CA ASP A 262 -0.17 0.27 22.63
C ASP A 262 -1.49 -0.46 22.89
N GLU A 263 -2.53 -0.17 22.07
CA GLU A 263 -3.88 -0.66 22.36
C GLU A 263 -4.76 -0.66 21.10
N ILE A 264 -5.88 -1.37 21.16
CA ILE A 264 -6.96 -1.35 20.17
C ILE A 264 -8.10 -0.55 20.75
N TYR A 265 -8.47 0.54 20.08
CA TYR A 265 -9.56 1.42 20.52
C TYR A 265 -10.78 1.29 19.63
N PHE A 266 -11.94 1.19 20.27
CA PHE A 266 -13.23 1.26 19.60
C PHE A 266 -13.48 2.67 19.04
N LEU A 267 -14.00 2.76 17.82
CA LEU A 267 -14.36 4.02 17.17
C LEU A 267 -15.87 4.23 17.05
N GLU A 268 -16.59 3.34 16.38
CA GLU A 268 -18.02 3.49 16.12
C GLU A 268 -18.72 2.17 15.78
N ILE A 269 -20.05 2.18 15.88
CA ILE A 269 -20.95 1.13 15.38
C ILE A 269 -21.66 1.65 14.13
N ASN A 270 -21.79 0.78 13.16
CA ASN A 270 -22.54 1.02 11.93
C ASN A 270 -23.64 -0.02 11.79
N PRO A 271 -24.89 0.24 12.23
CA PRO A 271 -26.00 -0.73 12.22
C PRO A 271 -26.63 -0.81 10.81
N ARG A 272 -25.84 -1.23 9.84
CA ARG A 272 -26.18 -1.26 8.41
C ARG A 272 -25.15 -2.06 7.60
N TYR A 273 -25.43 -2.28 6.33
CA TYR A 273 -24.39 -2.71 5.38
C TYR A 273 -23.24 -1.70 5.34
N GLN A 274 -22.03 -2.21 5.19
CA GLN A 274 -20.83 -1.40 5.10
C GLN A 274 -20.42 -1.23 3.63
N ALA A 275 -19.60 -0.21 3.35
CA ALA A 275 -19.04 -0.04 2.02
C ALA A 275 -18.15 -1.22 1.55
N SER A 276 -17.67 -2.04 2.49
CA SER A 276 -16.87 -3.25 2.23
C SER A 276 -17.69 -4.55 2.23
N SER A 277 -18.97 -4.52 2.62
CA SER A 277 -19.80 -5.74 2.77
C SER A 277 -19.96 -6.53 1.48
N PHE A 278 -19.96 -5.86 0.33
CA PHE A 278 -20.06 -6.53 -0.96
C PHE A 278 -18.85 -7.45 -1.26
N LEU A 279 -17.67 -7.17 -0.71
CA LEU A 279 -16.49 -8.04 -0.86
C LEU A 279 -16.68 -9.36 -0.10
N ILE A 280 -17.36 -9.33 1.05
CA ILE A 280 -17.77 -10.54 1.75
C ILE A 280 -18.70 -11.37 0.85
N ASN A 281 -19.63 -10.72 0.15
CA ASN A 281 -20.54 -11.41 -0.74
C ASN A 281 -19.82 -12.06 -1.93
N TYR A 282 -18.77 -11.43 -2.48
CA TYR A 282 -17.88 -12.08 -3.46
C TYR A 282 -17.26 -13.35 -2.90
N ALA A 283 -16.67 -13.29 -1.70
CA ALA A 283 -16.03 -14.46 -1.09
C ALA A 283 -17.01 -15.57 -0.73
N LEU A 284 -18.22 -15.23 -0.32
CA LEU A 284 -19.31 -16.20 -0.09
C LEU A 284 -19.70 -16.92 -1.39
N ASN A 285 -19.84 -16.17 -2.48
CA ASN A 285 -20.13 -16.72 -3.80
C ASN A 285 -19.01 -17.65 -4.30
N ASP A 286 -17.76 -17.25 -4.15
CA ASP A 286 -16.59 -18.06 -4.53
C ASP A 286 -16.53 -19.37 -3.75
N SER A 287 -17.01 -19.35 -2.51
CA SER A 287 -17.07 -20.53 -1.61
C SER A 287 -18.37 -21.35 -1.76
N ASN A 288 -19.26 -20.98 -2.69
CA ASN A 288 -20.59 -21.59 -2.85
C ASN A 288 -21.44 -21.55 -1.56
N LEU A 289 -21.27 -20.52 -0.74
CA LEU A 289 -22.03 -20.30 0.48
C LEU A 289 -23.23 -19.38 0.21
N PRO A 290 -24.24 -19.34 1.13
CA PRO A 290 -25.35 -18.41 1.00
C PRO A 290 -24.88 -16.96 0.93
N SER A 291 -25.53 -16.15 0.08
CA SER A 291 -25.21 -14.72 -0.04
C SER A 291 -25.41 -13.96 1.27
N LEU A 292 -24.73 -12.83 1.43
CA LEU A 292 -24.74 -12.02 2.63
C LEU A 292 -26.18 -11.60 3.02
N SER A 293 -27.00 -11.18 2.05
CA SER A 293 -28.39 -10.80 2.32
C SER A 293 -29.27 -12.00 2.69
N LYS A 294 -28.98 -13.20 2.16
CA LYS A 294 -29.68 -14.42 2.58
C LYS A 294 -29.37 -14.78 4.03
N ILE A 295 -28.12 -14.66 4.45
CA ILE A 295 -27.70 -14.86 5.83
C ILE A 295 -28.37 -13.79 6.74
N CYS A 296 -28.42 -12.54 6.29
CA CYS A 296 -29.09 -11.45 7.02
C CYS A 296 -30.60 -11.74 7.21
N LEU A 297 -31.30 -12.19 6.17
CA LEU A 297 -32.70 -12.63 6.27
C LEU A 297 -32.88 -13.75 7.30
N SER A 298 -31.97 -14.74 7.29
CA SER A 298 -32.00 -15.85 8.25
C SER A 298 -31.85 -15.35 9.70
N ALA A 299 -31.14 -14.28 9.93
CA ALA A 299 -30.98 -13.67 11.26
C ALA A 299 -32.31 -13.14 11.84
N PHE A 300 -33.22 -12.67 10.99
CA PHE A 300 -34.52 -12.16 11.40
C PHE A 300 -35.57 -13.27 11.54
N TYR A 301 -35.55 -14.28 10.65
CA TYR A 301 -36.66 -15.24 10.49
C TYR A 301 -36.31 -16.68 10.83
N GLY A 302 -35.08 -16.96 11.20
CA GLY A 302 -34.65 -18.34 11.44
C GLY A 302 -33.41 -18.44 12.32
N SER A 303 -32.59 -19.42 12.02
CA SER A 303 -31.28 -19.62 12.63
C SER A 303 -30.18 -19.43 11.58
N LEU A 304 -29.04 -18.90 12.01
CA LEU A 304 -27.86 -18.81 11.16
C LEU A 304 -27.37 -20.22 10.82
N GLN A 305 -27.13 -20.46 9.52
CA GLN A 305 -26.65 -21.74 9.01
C GLN A 305 -25.22 -21.59 8.51
N ASN A 306 -24.51 -22.71 8.33
CA ASN A 306 -23.13 -22.75 7.83
C ASN A 306 -22.16 -21.87 8.64
N MET A 307 -22.38 -21.72 9.93
CA MET A 307 -21.61 -20.79 10.77
C MET A 307 -20.11 -21.13 10.82
N GLU A 308 -19.76 -22.41 10.83
CA GLU A 308 -18.38 -22.85 10.88
C GLU A 308 -17.63 -22.51 9.59
N GLU A 309 -18.23 -22.83 8.43
CA GLU A 309 -17.65 -22.53 7.12
C GLU A 309 -17.52 -21.02 6.91
N ILE A 310 -18.54 -20.25 7.31
CA ILE A 310 -18.55 -18.80 7.15
C ILE A 310 -17.58 -18.13 8.14
N SER A 311 -17.41 -18.68 9.35
CA SER A 311 -16.43 -18.15 10.32
C SER A 311 -14.99 -18.33 9.85
N ASN A 312 -14.73 -19.31 8.98
CA ASN A 312 -13.44 -19.57 8.35
C ASN A 312 -13.31 -18.97 6.94
N LEU A 313 -14.26 -18.11 6.54
CA LEU A 313 -14.27 -17.48 5.22
C LEU A 313 -13.00 -16.66 4.99
N LYS A 314 -12.34 -16.85 3.85
CA LYS A 314 -11.27 -15.99 3.39
C LYS A 314 -11.81 -15.02 2.35
N VAL A 315 -11.62 -13.74 2.60
CA VAL A 315 -12.02 -12.68 1.66
C VAL A 315 -10.77 -12.21 0.92
N ASN A 316 -10.54 -12.75 -0.27
CA ASN A 316 -9.36 -12.48 -1.09
C ASN A 316 -9.55 -11.26 -2.01
N TYR A 317 -10.14 -10.21 -1.47
CA TYR A 317 -10.47 -9.00 -2.22
C TYR A 317 -10.11 -7.73 -1.46
N SER A 318 -9.80 -6.70 -2.23
CA SER A 318 -9.71 -5.33 -1.77
C SER A 318 -10.45 -4.41 -2.75
N PHE A 319 -10.74 -3.19 -2.36
CA PHE A 319 -11.26 -2.19 -3.30
C PHE A 319 -10.76 -0.80 -2.94
N TYR A 320 -10.66 0.04 -3.98
CA TYR A 320 -10.35 1.45 -3.85
C TYR A 320 -11.41 2.29 -4.57
N LYS A 321 -11.91 3.28 -3.86
CA LYS A 321 -12.92 4.23 -4.33
C LYS A 321 -12.26 5.53 -4.74
N TYR A 322 -12.40 5.89 -6.00
CA TYR A 322 -11.83 7.11 -6.55
C TYR A 322 -12.81 8.26 -6.40
N LEU A 323 -12.35 9.31 -5.72
CA LEU A 323 -13.07 10.56 -5.55
C LEU A 323 -12.44 11.62 -6.46
N TYR A 324 -13.27 12.53 -7.00
CA TYR A 324 -12.76 13.59 -7.83
C TYR A 324 -12.06 14.66 -6.99
N THR A 325 -10.83 14.99 -7.35
CA THR A 325 -10.09 16.12 -6.80
C THR A 325 -9.78 17.10 -7.95
N ASN A 326 -9.91 18.40 -7.71
CA ASN A 326 -9.66 19.42 -8.75
C ASN A 326 -8.24 19.26 -9.35
N GLY A 327 -8.17 19.06 -10.67
CA GLY A 327 -6.94 18.83 -11.41
C GLY A 327 -6.51 17.36 -11.51
N SER A 328 -7.38 16.42 -11.16
CA SER A 328 -7.06 14.98 -11.19
C SER A 328 -7.21 14.37 -12.60
N ASN A 329 -6.24 14.64 -13.48
CA ASN A 329 -6.12 13.94 -14.76
C ASN A 329 -5.86 12.44 -14.59
N HIS A 330 -5.34 12.03 -13.41
CA HIS A 330 -4.98 10.66 -13.10
C HIS A 330 -6.18 9.69 -13.08
N LEU A 331 -7.38 10.14 -12.67
CA LEU A 331 -8.57 9.28 -12.58
C LEU A 331 -8.89 8.61 -13.91
N PHE A 332 -8.87 9.36 -15.00
CA PHE A 332 -9.11 8.80 -16.32
C PHE A 332 -7.96 7.88 -16.77
N TYR A 333 -6.73 8.23 -16.44
CA TYR A 333 -5.55 7.42 -16.73
C TYR A 333 -5.61 6.06 -16.01
N ILE A 334 -5.85 6.07 -14.70
CA ILE A 334 -5.99 4.84 -13.90
C ILE A 334 -7.15 3.98 -14.42
N TRP A 335 -8.31 4.58 -14.68
CA TRP A 335 -9.46 3.85 -15.25
C TRP A 335 -9.11 3.18 -16.59
N LYS A 336 -8.42 3.88 -17.49
CA LYS A 336 -8.01 3.36 -18.79
C LYS A 336 -7.02 2.17 -18.63
N LYS A 337 -6.07 2.28 -17.72
CA LYS A 337 -5.07 1.22 -17.46
C LYS A 337 -5.67 0.03 -16.71
N ALA A 338 -6.66 0.25 -15.87
CA ALA A 338 -7.32 -0.79 -15.08
C ALA A 338 -8.01 -1.86 -15.93
N VAL A 339 -8.50 -1.53 -17.11
CA VAL A 339 -9.28 -2.45 -17.97
C VAL A 339 -8.48 -3.69 -18.41
N GLN A 340 -7.16 -3.65 -18.39
CA GLN A 340 -6.27 -4.73 -18.88
C GLN A 340 -5.41 -5.38 -17.78
N ASN A 341 -5.59 -4.98 -16.52
CA ASN A 341 -4.75 -5.46 -15.43
C ASN A 341 -5.26 -6.78 -14.84
N GLU A 342 -4.39 -7.78 -14.70
CA GLU A 342 -4.71 -9.13 -14.20
C GLU A 342 -5.15 -9.16 -12.72
N TYR A 343 -4.74 -8.17 -11.93
CA TYR A 343 -5.09 -8.05 -10.52
C TYR A 343 -6.48 -7.44 -10.28
N ILE A 344 -7.18 -7.05 -11.34
CA ILE A 344 -8.50 -6.43 -11.23
C ILE A 344 -9.59 -7.46 -11.45
N GLU A 345 -10.53 -7.51 -10.50
CA GLU A 345 -11.76 -8.27 -10.65
C GLU A 345 -12.81 -7.46 -11.43
N ARG A 346 -13.01 -6.21 -11.07
CA ARG A 346 -14.04 -5.38 -11.66
C ARG A 346 -13.82 -3.89 -11.46
N ILE A 347 -14.31 -3.09 -12.41
CA ILE A 347 -14.44 -1.63 -12.31
C ILE A 347 -15.92 -1.31 -12.27
N VAL A 348 -16.35 -0.51 -11.29
CA VAL A 348 -17.74 -0.07 -11.13
C VAL A 348 -17.80 1.45 -11.18
N THR A 349 -18.44 1.98 -12.22
CA THR A 349 -18.52 3.43 -12.46
C THR A 349 -19.74 4.09 -11.82
N ASP A 350 -20.74 3.30 -11.41
CA ASP A 350 -22.04 3.81 -10.89
C ASP A 350 -22.62 4.98 -11.72
N GLY A 351 -22.39 4.92 -13.03
CA GLY A 351 -22.84 5.93 -13.97
C GLY A 351 -21.86 7.07 -14.24
N TRP A 352 -20.68 7.11 -13.63
CA TRP A 352 -19.65 8.11 -13.96
C TRP A 352 -19.14 7.98 -15.40
N ASN A 353 -18.83 9.11 -16.02
CA ASN A 353 -18.07 9.19 -17.26
C ASN A 353 -17.21 10.46 -17.30
N ALA A 354 -16.14 10.43 -18.07
CA ALA A 354 -15.11 11.47 -18.12
C ALA A 354 -15.56 12.87 -18.64
N LYS A 355 -16.82 12.99 -19.12
CA LYS A 355 -17.35 14.25 -19.71
C LYS A 355 -18.28 15.00 -18.77
N MET A 356 -18.34 14.62 -17.50
CA MET A 356 -19.31 15.18 -16.55
C MET A 356 -18.69 16.31 -15.74
N ASP A 357 -19.51 17.31 -15.40
CA ASP A 357 -19.21 18.25 -14.33
C ASP A 357 -19.32 17.53 -12.99
N ILE A 358 -18.24 17.55 -12.22
CA ILE A 358 -18.11 16.79 -10.98
C ILE A 358 -17.70 17.73 -9.84
N GLU A 359 -18.41 17.68 -8.71
CA GLU A 359 -18.05 18.39 -7.51
C GLU A 359 -16.75 17.79 -6.90
N GLU A 360 -15.96 18.64 -6.24
CA GLU A 360 -14.81 18.15 -5.48
C GLU A 360 -15.23 17.14 -4.41
N ASP A 361 -14.46 16.07 -4.26
CA ASP A 361 -14.72 14.89 -3.42
C ASP A 361 -15.97 14.07 -3.81
N ALA A 362 -16.51 14.28 -4.99
CA ALA A 362 -17.58 13.42 -5.49
C ALA A 362 -17.04 12.06 -5.93
N TYR A 363 -17.83 11.02 -5.71
CA TYR A 363 -17.52 9.67 -6.14
C TYR A 363 -17.53 9.54 -7.67
N CYS A 364 -16.48 8.94 -8.21
CA CYS A 364 -16.35 8.66 -9.64
C CYS A 364 -16.58 7.18 -9.95
N TYR A 365 -15.69 6.33 -9.47
CA TYR A 365 -15.74 4.88 -9.69
C TYR A 365 -14.99 4.13 -8.59
N SER A 366 -15.20 2.83 -8.51
CA SER A 366 -14.40 1.93 -7.68
C SER A 366 -13.73 0.85 -8.52
N ILE A 367 -12.55 0.44 -8.11
CA ILE A 367 -11.86 -0.73 -8.64
C ILE A 367 -11.82 -1.79 -7.55
N ILE A 368 -12.24 -3.00 -7.90
CA ILE A 368 -12.17 -4.19 -7.06
C ILE A 368 -10.97 -5.01 -7.50
N PHE A 369 -10.09 -5.36 -6.56
CA PHE A 369 -8.85 -6.09 -6.80
C PHE A 369 -8.91 -7.50 -6.20
N LYS A 370 -8.25 -8.47 -6.86
CA LYS A 370 -8.01 -9.85 -6.37
C LYS A 370 -6.74 -9.97 -5.54
N THR A 371 -6.19 -8.89 -5.10
CA THR A 371 -4.94 -8.83 -4.36
C THR A 371 -4.99 -7.68 -3.36
N ASN A 372 -4.05 -7.65 -2.42
CA ASN A 372 -3.92 -6.51 -1.52
C ASN A 372 -3.46 -5.26 -2.26
N ILE A 373 -3.97 -4.11 -1.85
CA ILE A 373 -3.55 -2.77 -2.29
C ILE A 373 -2.87 -2.00 -1.16
N ALA A 374 -2.93 -2.54 0.06
CA ALA A 374 -2.29 -1.99 1.23
C ALA A 374 -1.50 -3.06 2.00
N SER A 375 -0.59 -2.64 2.86
CA SER A 375 0.06 -3.47 3.86
C SER A 375 0.31 -2.68 5.14
N ILE A 376 0.43 -3.39 6.27
CA ILE A 376 0.72 -2.77 7.56
C ILE A 376 2.21 -2.90 7.83
N THR A 377 2.84 -1.79 8.18
CA THR A 377 4.26 -1.75 8.54
C THR A 377 4.48 -2.20 9.99
N PRO A 378 5.71 -2.58 10.38
CA PRO A 378 6.01 -2.96 11.77
C PRO A 378 5.74 -1.86 12.80
N ASP A 379 5.70 -0.59 12.38
CA ASP A 379 5.38 0.58 13.21
C ASP A 379 3.91 1.03 13.11
N TYR A 380 3.03 0.11 12.70
CA TYR A 380 1.57 0.28 12.67
C TYR A 380 1.07 1.36 11.70
N CYS A 381 1.80 1.61 10.62
CA CYS A 381 1.30 2.45 9.53
C CYS A 381 0.68 1.60 8.42
N CYS A 382 -0.40 2.09 7.82
CA CYS A 382 -1.02 1.49 6.63
C CYS A 382 -0.44 2.13 5.38
N ASN A 383 0.39 1.41 4.64
CA ASN A 383 0.93 1.85 3.37
C ASN A 383 0.05 1.37 2.22
N ILE A 384 -0.27 2.29 1.31
CA ILE A 384 -1.05 2.04 0.10
C ILE A 384 -0.12 2.18 -1.10
N TYR A 385 -0.30 1.35 -2.14
CA TYR A 385 0.47 1.49 -3.37
C TYR A 385 0.29 2.88 -3.99
N SER A 386 1.37 3.65 -4.07
CA SER A 386 1.36 5.02 -4.62
C SER A 386 0.80 5.12 -6.04
N ASN A 387 0.91 4.06 -6.82
CA ASN A 387 0.32 4.01 -8.17
C ASN A 387 -1.21 3.86 -8.16
N ILE A 388 -1.82 3.45 -7.04
CA ILE A 388 -3.27 3.30 -6.91
C ILE A 388 -3.90 4.58 -6.38
N ASN A 389 -3.35 5.16 -5.31
CA ASN A 389 -3.90 6.39 -4.72
C ASN A 389 -3.52 7.68 -5.47
N GLY A 390 -2.52 7.58 -6.36
CA GLY A 390 -2.14 8.66 -7.28
C GLY A 390 -1.17 9.69 -6.70
N GLU A 391 -0.89 9.73 -5.39
CA GLU A 391 0.04 10.69 -4.70
C GLU A 391 0.35 12.00 -5.45
N GLU A 392 -0.66 12.53 -6.18
CA GLU A 392 -0.48 13.69 -7.08
C GLU A 392 0.02 14.94 -6.36
N SER A 393 -0.44 15.14 -5.14
CA SER A 393 -0.07 16.31 -4.35
C SER A 393 1.44 16.38 -4.10
N PHE A 394 2.09 15.25 -3.84
CA PHE A 394 3.52 15.20 -3.59
C PHE A 394 4.34 15.72 -4.79
N LEU A 395 4.08 15.17 -5.98
CA LEU A 395 4.82 15.52 -7.19
C LEU A 395 4.40 16.85 -7.79
N LYS A 396 3.11 17.18 -7.78
CA LYS A 396 2.59 18.42 -8.38
C LYS A 396 3.25 19.66 -7.79
N GLU A 397 3.56 19.63 -6.50
CA GLU A 397 4.23 20.73 -5.81
C GLU A 397 5.76 20.70 -5.97
N ARG A 398 6.35 19.63 -6.50
CA ARG A 398 7.80 19.34 -6.48
C ARG A 398 8.36 18.85 -7.81
N LEU A 399 7.64 19.02 -8.93
CA LEU A 399 8.09 18.57 -10.26
C LEU A 399 9.44 19.18 -10.66
N ASP A 400 9.76 20.38 -10.18
CA ASP A 400 11.04 21.06 -10.41
C ASP A 400 12.18 20.51 -9.52
N SER A 401 11.89 19.62 -8.57
CA SER A 401 12.89 19.02 -7.70
C SER A 401 13.40 17.72 -8.29
N ASP A 402 14.67 17.72 -8.71
CA ASP A 402 15.36 16.50 -9.18
C ASP A 402 15.31 15.35 -8.17
N LEU A 403 15.39 15.68 -6.88
CA LEU A 403 15.33 14.69 -5.80
C LEU A 403 13.93 14.07 -5.69
N ALA A 404 12.89 14.88 -5.70
CA ALA A 404 11.51 14.39 -5.63
C ALA A 404 11.16 13.54 -6.86
N LEU A 405 11.56 13.99 -8.05
CA LEU A 405 11.40 13.24 -9.29
C LEU A 405 12.13 11.90 -9.25
N LYS A 406 13.37 11.89 -8.74
CA LYS A 406 14.14 10.65 -8.57
C LYS A 406 13.50 9.70 -7.57
N ILE A 407 13.04 10.19 -6.43
CA ILE A 407 12.31 9.39 -5.42
C ILE A 407 11.09 8.74 -6.07
N ALA A 408 10.26 9.51 -6.74
CA ALA A 408 9.04 9.02 -7.36
C ALA A 408 9.32 7.98 -8.46
N LEU A 409 10.27 8.23 -9.35
CA LEU A 409 10.64 7.30 -10.41
C LEU A 409 11.22 5.99 -9.87
N VAL A 410 12.05 6.06 -8.84
CA VAL A 410 12.65 4.85 -8.23
C VAL A 410 11.63 4.05 -7.44
N ASN A 411 10.60 4.69 -6.87
CA ASN A 411 9.54 4.07 -6.10
C ASN A 411 8.37 3.57 -6.99
N GLN A 412 7.76 4.46 -7.76
CA GLN A 412 6.58 4.17 -8.58
C GLN A 412 6.91 3.50 -9.91
N GLY A 413 8.18 3.61 -10.36
CA GLY A 413 8.62 3.07 -11.64
C GLY A 413 8.07 3.85 -12.83
N CYS A 414 8.10 3.21 -14.01
CA CYS A 414 7.55 3.76 -15.24
C CYS A 414 6.98 2.66 -16.14
N THR A 415 6.09 3.04 -17.06
CA THR A 415 5.67 2.22 -18.18
C THR A 415 6.51 2.57 -19.42
N ILE A 416 6.57 1.65 -20.36
CA ILE A 416 7.25 1.87 -21.65
C ILE A 416 6.25 1.51 -22.74
N GLU A 417 5.93 2.46 -23.61
CA GLU A 417 4.99 2.21 -24.71
C GLU A 417 5.50 1.11 -25.66
N PRO A 418 4.63 0.26 -26.23
CA PRO A 418 5.04 -0.88 -27.08
C PRO A 418 5.94 -0.47 -28.24
N ILE A 419 5.63 0.62 -28.91
CA ILE A 419 6.43 1.18 -30.01
C ILE A 419 7.85 1.57 -29.53
N THR A 420 7.96 2.10 -28.32
CA THR A 420 9.23 2.45 -27.69
C THR A 420 10.05 1.20 -27.34
N LEU A 421 9.40 0.15 -26.85
CA LEU A 421 10.06 -1.15 -26.60
C LEU A 421 10.62 -1.75 -27.90
N GLU A 422 9.86 -1.71 -29.00
CA GLU A 422 10.33 -2.17 -30.31
C GLU A 422 11.54 -1.37 -30.78
N TYR A 423 11.49 -0.05 -30.64
CA TYR A 423 12.63 0.83 -30.94
C TYR A 423 13.86 0.45 -30.11
N LEU A 424 13.72 0.29 -28.79
CA LEU A 424 14.83 -0.05 -27.89
C LEU A 424 15.44 -1.41 -28.28
N TYR A 425 14.63 -2.43 -28.53
CA TYR A 425 15.11 -3.75 -28.91
C TYR A 425 15.80 -3.75 -30.26
N SER A 426 15.26 -3.00 -31.23
CA SER A 426 15.87 -2.85 -32.57
C SER A 426 17.21 -2.11 -32.52
N ASN A 427 17.42 -1.28 -31.51
CA ASN A 427 18.66 -0.54 -31.28
C ASN A 427 19.60 -1.18 -30.26
N GLY A 428 19.42 -2.47 -29.97
CA GLY A 428 20.37 -3.27 -29.21
C GLY A 428 20.17 -3.33 -27.69
N VAL A 429 19.07 -2.79 -27.17
CA VAL A 429 18.71 -2.98 -25.76
C VAL A 429 18.17 -4.41 -25.59
N PRO A 430 18.81 -5.27 -24.79
CA PRO A 430 18.34 -6.65 -24.62
C PRO A 430 17.00 -6.68 -23.87
N LYS A 431 16.12 -7.61 -24.25
CA LYS A 431 14.85 -7.83 -23.53
C LYS A 431 15.02 -8.01 -22.01
N LYS A 432 16.15 -8.57 -21.59
CA LYS A 432 16.49 -8.76 -20.16
C LYS A 432 16.85 -7.45 -19.44
N ALA A 433 17.29 -6.42 -20.14
CA ALA A 433 17.61 -5.12 -19.53
C ALA A 433 16.34 -4.38 -19.06
N VAL A 434 15.17 -4.79 -19.55
CA VAL A 434 13.85 -4.21 -19.21
C VAL A 434 13.00 -5.26 -18.46
N PHE A 435 13.63 -6.16 -17.70
CA PHE A 435 12.89 -7.25 -17.05
C PHE A 435 12.17 -6.81 -15.77
N SER A 436 12.84 -6.07 -14.88
CA SER A 436 12.28 -5.60 -13.60
C SER A 436 12.60 -4.14 -13.32
N SER A 437 13.51 -3.55 -14.07
CA SER A 437 13.84 -2.13 -14.02
C SER A 437 14.47 -1.70 -15.34
N ILE A 438 14.45 -0.40 -15.60
CA ILE A 438 15.16 0.23 -16.71
C ILE A 438 16.08 1.31 -16.18
N ASP A 439 17.31 1.35 -16.71
CA ASP A 439 18.30 2.39 -16.41
C ASP A 439 18.28 3.45 -17.50
N PHE A 440 18.15 4.72 -17.11
CA PHE A 440 18.24 5.87 -18.01
C PHE A 440 18.79 7.09 -17.30
N ARG A 441 19.12 8.13 -18.05
CA ARG A 441 19.52 9.45 -17.53
C ARG A 441 18.52 10.50 -17.98
N LEU A 442 18.19 11.40 -17.05
CA LEU A 442 17.45 12.63 -17.36
C LEU A 442 18.34 13.60 -18.15
N SER A 443 17.76 14.63 -18.76
CA SER A 443 18.49 15.66 -19.54
C SER A 443 19.59 16.37 -18.74
N ASN A 444 19.46 16.49 -17.42
CA ASN A 444 20.47 17.02 -16.50
C ASN A 444 21.49 15.96 -16.02
N ASN A 445 21.57 14.83 -16.70
CA ASN A 445 22.50 13.73 -16.45
C ASN A 445 22.27 12.94 -15.13
N ILE A 446 21.12 13.09 -14.47
CA ILE A 446 20.77 12.31 -13.27
C ILE A 446 20.47 10.86 -13.66
N PRO A 447 21.17 9.87 -13.08
CA PRO A 447 20.90 8.46 -13.34
C PRO A 447 19.66 8.00 -12.55
N ILE A 448 18.78 7.29 -13.25
CA ILE A 448 17.56 6.70 -12.73
C ILE A 448 17.59 5.19 -12.99
N ASN A 449 17.22 4.40 -11.98
CA ASN A 449 16.88 2.98 -12.12
C ASN A 449 15.40 2.81 -11.74
N ALA A 450 14.50 2.94 -12.71
CA ALA A 450 13.07 2.88 -12.50
C ALA A 450 12.57 1.43 -12.58
N PRO A 451 11.74 0.96 -11.64
CA PRO A 451 11.02 -0.30 -11.74
C PRO A 451 10.13 -0.33 -12.99
N VAL A 452 10.06 -1.50 -13.63
CA VAL A 452 9.11 -1.84 -14.68
C VAL A 452 8.62 -3.26 -14.42
N ASN A 453 7.44 -3.61 -14.91
CA ASN A 453 6.87 -4.96 -14.76
C ASN A 453 6.75 -5.44 -13.31
N LEU A 454 6.46 -4.54 -12.38
CA LEU A 454 6.05 -4.86 -11.00
C LEU A 454 4.53 -4.77 -10.88
N LYS A 455 4.00 -5.28 -9.77
CA LYS A 455 2.58 -5.17 -9.43
C LYS A 455 2.12 -3.72 -9.51
N PHE A 456 1.01 -3.46 -10.19
CA PHE A 456 0.44 -2.13 -10.44
C PHE A 456 1.35 -1.13 -11.19
N ASN A 457 2.42 -1.59 -11.83
CA ASN A 457 3.31 -0.69 -12.58
C ASN A 457 2.60 -0.03 -13.77
N GLU A 458 1.57 -0.68 -14.34
CA GLU A 458 0.74 -0.08 -15.39
C GLU A 458 0.06 1.22 -14.96
N PHE A 459 -0.14 1.41 -13.66
CA PHE A 459 -0.72 2.65 -13.10
C PHE A 459 0.32 3.73 -12.79
N SER A 460 1.61 3.46 -13.04
CA SER A 460 2.64 4.50 -12.87
C SER A 460 2.28 5.74 -13.67
N PRO A 461 2.37 6.95 -13.08
CA PRO A 461 2.14 8.19 -13.81
C PRO A 461 3.22 8.48 -14.85
N PHE A 462 4.35 7.74 -14.78
CA PHE A 462 5.48 7.95 -15.66
C PHE A 462 5.46 6.99 -16.84
N THR A 463 5.65 7.53 -18.05
CA THR A 463 5.74 6.74 -19.28
C THR A 463 6.95 7.17 -20.09
N ILE A 464 7.72 6.19 -20.58
CA ILE A 464 8.79 6.42 -21.56
C ILE A 464 8.19 6.26 -22.95
N TYR A 465 8.37 7.27 -23.78
CA TYR A 465 7.84 7.33 -25.14
C TYR A 465 8.91 7.76 -26.13
N TYR A 466 8.91 7.16 -27.34
CA TYR A 466 9.75 7.51 -28.47
C TYR A 466 8.93 8.11 -29.63
N ASN A 467 9.22 9.35 -29.98
CA ASN A 467 8.67 10.05 -31.15
C ASN A 467 9.76 10.78 -31.94
N GLY A 468 10.88 10.11 -32.23
CA GLY A 468 12.10 10.72 -32.76
C GLY A 468 13.14 10.99 -31.68
N THR A 469 12.73 11.27 -30.45
CA THR A 469 13.57 11.33 -29.24
C THR A 469 12.96 10.50 -28.12
N LEU A 470 13.80 9.89 -27.28
CA LEU A 470 13.33 9.23 -26.07
C LEU A 470 12.99 10.29 -25.03
N SER A 471 11.79 10.24 -24.51
CA SER A 471 11.28 11.23 -23.56
C SER A 471 10.50 10.58 -22.43
N LEU A 472 10.59 11.18 -21.24
CA LEU A 472 9.84 10.81 -20.05
C LEU A 472 8.62 11.74 -19.94
N TYR A 473 7.46 11.14 -19.76
CA TYR A 473 6.21 11.82 -19.55
C TYR A 473 5.69 11.56 -18.13
N TYR A 474 5.07 12.56 -17.54
CA TYR A 474 4.24 12.47 -16.34
C TYR A 474 2.79 12.64 -16.78
N TYR A 475 2.00 11.56 -16.74
CA TYR A 475 0.73 11.45 -17.44
C TYR A 475 0.90 11.78 -18.95
N GLU A 476 0.33 12.89 -19.42
CA GLU A 476 0.40 13.34 -20.81
C GLU A 476 1.42 14.47 -21.03
N GLU A 477 2.08 14.96 -19.97
CA GLU A 477 3.03 16.05 -20.01
C GLU A 477 4.47 15.56 -20.13
N LYS A 478 5.20 16.05 -21.14
CA LYS A 478 6.64 15.77 -21.31
C LYS A 478 7.43 16.52 -20.22
N ILE A 479 8.15 15.78 -19.38
CA ILE A 479 8.96 16.33 -18.29
C ILE A 479 10.45 16.33 -18.54
N SER A 480 10.98 15.40 -19.35
CA SER A 480 12.41 15.35 -19.67
C SER A 480 12.66 14.59 -20.96
N GLU A 481 13.68 14.96 -21.70
CA GLU A 481 14.35 14.04 -22.60
C GLU A 481 15.21 13.09 -21.77
N ILE A 482 15.36 11.84 -22.25
CA ILE A 482 16.14 10.83 -21.57
C ILE A 482 17.11 10.16 -22.52
N THR A 483 18.21 9.67 -21.96
CA THR A 483 19.14 8.78 -22.65
C THR A 483 19.15 7.43 -21.99
N ILE A 484 18.99 6.38 -22.78
CA ILE A 484 19.15 4.99 -22.33
C ILE A 484 20.48 4.51 -22.86
N GLU A 485 21.36 4.05 -21.97
CA GLU A 485 22.64 3.50 -22.39
C GLU A 485 22.42 2.18 -23.12
N MET A 486 22.85 2.15 -24.39
CA MET A 486 22.75 0.96 -25.20
C MET A 486 23.66 -0.13 -24.62
N GLN A 487 23.23 -1.36 -24.69
CA GLN A 487 24.01 -2.48 -24.20
C GLN A 487 25.29 -2.62 -25.06
N PRO A 488 26.39 -2.98 -24.41
CA PRO A 488 27.66 -3.11 -25.08
C PRO A 488 27.63 -4.26 -26.12
N LYS A 489 28.50 -4.20 -27.12
CA LYS A 489 28.58 -5.20 -28.21
C LYS A 489 28.78 -6.63 -27.71
N TRP A 490 29.35 -6.80 -26.52
CA TRP A 490 29.53 -8.10 -25.89
C TRP A 490 28.26 -8.68 -25.27
N GLY A 491 27.18 -7.91 -25.12
CA GLY A 491 25.95 -8.35 -24.48
C GLY A 491 25.30 -9.61 -25.09
N ASN A 492 25.58 -9.91 -26.33
CA ASN A 492 25.10 -11.11 -27.03
C ASN A 492 26.17 -12.22 -27.15
N LYS A 493 27.41 -12.02 -26.63
CA LYS A 493 28.47 -13.00 -26.69
C LYS A 493 28.29 -14.12 -25.65
N LYS A 494 28.95 -15.25 -25.94
CA LYS A 494 29.09 -16.39 -25.02
C LYS A 494 30.56 -16.76 -24.91
N THR A 495 30.94 -17.29 -23.74
CA THR A 495 32.29 -17.90 -23.56
C THR A 495 32.41 -19.17 -24.38
N LYS A 496 33.63 -19.69 -24.53
CA LYS A 496 33.93 -20.99 -25.18
C LYS A 496 33.14 -22.13 -24.56
N ASN A 497 32.83 -22.04 -23.25
CA ASN A 497 31.99 -23.00 -22.53
C ASN A 497 30.48 -22.77 -22.74
N GLY A 498 30.10 -21.82 -23.60
CA GLY A 498 28.69 -21.50 -23.91
C GLY A 498 27.97 -20.62 -22.89
N ILE A 499 28.67 -20.08 -21.90
CA ILE A 499 28.12 -19.21 -20.87
C ILE A 499 27.87 -17.81 -21.46
N PRO A 500 26.64 -17.27 -21.44
CA PRO A 500 26.40 -15.91 -21.90
C PRO A 500 27.15 -14.90 -21.02
N TYR A 501 27.84 -13.91 -21.63
CA TYR A 501 28.56 -12.87 -20.88
C TYR A 501 27.67 -12.16 -19.86
N THR A 502 26.38 -11.96 -20.20
CA THR A 502 25.38 -11.35 -19.31
C THR A 502 25.09 -12.17 -18.04
N ARG A 503 25.60 -13.39 -17.93
CA ARG A 503 25.55 -14.18 -16.70
C ARG A 503 26.63 -13.76 -15.72
N ILE A 504 27.76 -13.32 -16.18
CA ILE A 504 28.96 -12.95 -15.42
C ILE A 504 28.97 -11.44 -15.20
N ALA A 505 28.66 -10.67 -16.26
CA ALA A 505 28.76 -9.21 -16.25
C ALA A 505 27.53 -8.53 -16.86
N TYR A 506 27.23 -7.33 -16.42
CA TYR A 506 26.23 -6.44 -17.05
C TYR A 506 26.50 -4.98 -16.72
N LEU A 507 26.15 -4.10 -17.65
CA LEU A 507 26.16 -2.66 -17.39
C LEU A 507 24.86 -2.25 -16.66
N SER A 508 25.00 -1.37 -15.70
CA SER A 508 23.87 -0.77 -14.99
C SER A 508 24.22 0.67 -14.62
N THR A 509 23.48 1.59 -15.18
CA THR A 509 23.65 3.04 -15.00
C THR A 509 25.05 3.51 -15.45
N ASP A 510 26.02 3.56 -14.56
CA ASP A 510 27.39 4.05 -14.79
C ASP A 510 28.47 3.07 -14.35
N ARG A 511 28.08 1.79 -14.14
CA ARG A 511 28.98 0.77 -13.59
C ARG A 511 28.92 -0.55 -14.33
N LEU A 512 30.06 -1.17 -14.47
CA LEU A 512 30.18 -2.56 -14.90
C LEU A 512 30.03 -3.45 -13.67
N ARG A 513 28.94 -4.21 -13.60
CA ARG A 513 28.71 -5.18 -12.51
C ARG A 513 29.26 -6.53 -12.87
N LEU A 514 30.10 -7.07 -12.01
CA LEU A 514 30.70 -8.41 -12.15
C LEU A 514 30.21 -9.28 -10.99
N LYS A 515 29.66 -10.46 -11.31
CA LYS A 515 29.27 -11.44 -10.30
C LYS A 515 30.48 -12.29 -9.94
N HIS A 516 30.84 -12.32 -8.67
CA HIS A 516 31.91 -13.21 -8.18
C HIS A 516 31.41 -14.63 -7.92
N GLU A 517 30.10 -14.82 -7.76
CA GLU A 517 29.45 -16.11 -7.55
C GLU A 517 28.29 -16.33 -8.52
N SER A 518 28.16 -17.57 -9.00
CA SER A 518 27.07 -17.97 -9.88
C SER A 518 25.73 -18.07 -9.15
N VAL A 519 25.75 -18.51 -7.89
CA VAL A 519 24.57 -18.71 -7.04
C VAL A 519 24.84 -18.24 -5.61
N CYS A 520 23.87 -17.55 -5.01
CA CYS A 520 23.95 -17.22 -3.59
C CYS A 520 23.87 -18.49 -2.71
N THR A 521 24.88 -18.76 -1.89
CA THR A 521 24.94 -19.93 -1.00
C THR A 521 23.76 -19.98 -0.02
N PHE A 522 23.38 -18.87 0.59
CA PHE A 522 22.19 -18.82 1.45
C PHE A 522 20.91 -19.24 0.72
N LYS A 523 20.78 -18.84 -0.55
CA LYS A 523 19.59 -19.20 -1.31
C LYS A 523 19.58 -20.67 -1.73
N ARG A 524 20.76 -21.21 -2.10
CA ARG A 524 20.94 -22.64 -2.36
C ARG A 524 20.56 -23.48 -1.14
N ASP A 525 20.96 -23.03 0.06
CA ASP A 525 20.73 -23.72 1.32
C ASP A 525 19.32 -23.46 1.91
N GLY A 526 18.41 -22.83 1.18
CA GLY A 526 17.04 -22.53 1.62
C GLY A 526 16.92 -21.35 2.61
N LYS A 527 18.03 -20.64 2.89
CA LYS A 527 18.14 -19.53 3.84
C LYS A 527 18.23 -18.16 3.16
N GLY A 528 17.78 -18.05 1.91
CA GLY A 528 17.83 -16.80 1.13
C GLY A 528 16.96 -15.70 1.73
N CYS A 529 17.32 -14.44 1.42
CA CYS A 529 16.53 -13.26 1.81
C CYS A 529 15.16 -13.28 1.13
N TYR A 530 14.10 -12.95 1.86
CA TYR A 530 12.70 -13.05 1.39
C TYR A 530 12.33 -12.01 0.34
N PHE A 531 13.07 -10.93 0.23
CA PHE A 531 12.90 -9.90 -0.82
C PHE A 531 13.71 -10.17 -2.09
N CYS A 532 14.59 -11.17 -2.11
CA CYS A 532 15.53 -11.39 -3.19
C CYS A 532 15.00 -12.40 -4.21
N ASN A 533 14.94 -12.02 -5.48
CA ASN A 533 14.51 -12.88 -6.59
C ASN A 533 15.65 -13.55 -7.37
N LEU A 534 16.88 -13.54 -6.85
CA LEU A 534 17.99 -14.29 -7.47
C LEU A 534 17.60 -15.75 -7.65
N PRO A 535 17.90 -16.38 -8.78
CA PRO A 535 17.54 -17.77 -9.03
C PRO A 535 18.28 -18.74 -8.10
N LYS A 536 17.67 -19.91 -7.83
CA LYS A 536 18.25 -20.96 -6.96
C LYS A 536 19.32 -21.80 -7.65
N SER A 537 19.24 -21.94 -8.96
CA SER A 537 20.21 -22.71 -9.77
C SER A 537 20.53 -21.94 -11.04
N ILE A 538 21.78 -21.97 -11.44
CA ILE A 538 22.28 -21.29 -12.62
C ILE A 538 23.39 -22.15 -13.21
N LEU A 539 23.62 -22.01 -14.52
CA LEU A 539 24.84 -22.50 -15.15
C LEU A 539 26.03 -21.89 -14.43
N ASP A 540 26.85 -22.74 -13.82
CA ASP A 540 28.08 -22.32 -13.16
C ASP A 540 29.07 -21.80 -14.18
N PHE A 541 29.70 -20.68 -13.91
CA PHE A 541 30.82 -20.16 -14.66
C PHE A 541 32.10 -20.36 -13.84
N THR A 542 33.21 -20.51 -14.55
CA THR A 542 34.53 -20.76 -13.98
C THR A 542 35.39 -19.50 -13.97
N THR A 543 36.54 -19.57 -13.33
CA THR A 543 37.56 -18.52 -13.38
C THR A 543 38.05 -18.30 -14.82
N ASP A 544 38.15 -19.36 -15.62
CA ASP A 544 38.55 -19.28 -17.03
C ASP A 544 37.52 -18.54 -17.89
N ASP A 545 36.21 -18.79 -17.64
CA ASP A 545 35.12 -18.03 -18.29
C ASP A 545 35.22 -16.55 -17.95
N PHE A 546 35.62 -16.24 -16.70
CA PHE A 546 35.77 -14.87 -16.23
C PHE A 546 36.97 -14.19 -16.92
N GLU A 547 38.09 -14.88 -16.99
CA GLU A 547 39.31 -14.37 -17.66
C GLU A 547 39.09 -14.12 -19.15
N GLU A 548 38.37 -15.03 -19.83
CA GLU A 548 38.05 -14.91 -21.26
C GLU A 548 37.25 -13.63 -21.57
N ILE A 549 36.33 -13.22 -20.71
CA ILE A 549 35.45 -12.08 -21.02
C ILE A 549 36.05 -10.72 -20.66
N LEU A 550 37.06 -10.66 -19.75
CA LEU A 550 37.55 -9.40 -19.19
C LEU A 550 38.15 -8.45 -20.27
N ASP A 551 38.79 -8.96 -21.28
CA ASP A 551 39.37 -8.13 -22.35
C ASP A 551 38.27 -7.42 -23.14
N ASP A 552 37.18 -8.11 -23.48
CA ASP A 552 36.04 -7.53 -24.15
C ASP A 552 35.33 -6.50 -23.26
N LEU A 553 35.18 -6.79 -21.94
CA LEU A 553 34.48 -5.92 -21.00
C LEU A 553 35.22 -4.61 -20.76
N LEU A 554 36.56 -4.67 -20.65
CA LEU A 554 37.37 -3.51 -20.27
C LEU A 554 37.73 -2.60 -21.47
N HIS A 555 37.48 -3.04 -22.69
CA HIS A 555 37.64 -2.22 -23.91
C HIS A 555 36.43 -1.30 -24.17
N GLU A 556 35.33 -1.50 -23.49
CA GLU A 556 34.14 -0.62 -23.61
C GLU A 556 34.29 0.60 -22.70
N PRO A 557 34.15 1.83 -23.20
CA PRO A 557 34.55 3.04 -22.46
C PRO A 557 33.43 3.60 -21.52
N ALA A 558 32.30 2.94 -21.38
CA ALA A 558 31.09 3.60 -20.93
C ALA A 558 30.77 3.46 -19.41
N PHE A 559 31.75 3.08 -18.56
CA PHE A 559 31.46 2.95 -17.11
C PHE A 559 32.50 3.66 -16.24
N ARG A 560 32.06 4.20 -15.11
CA ARG A 560 32.89 4.96 -14.16
C ARG A 560 33.73 4.04 -13.27
N HIS A 561 33.17 2.88 -12.86
CA HIS A 561 33.83 1.93 -11.97
C HIS A 561 33.30 0.51 -12.18
N ILE A 562 34.04 -0.47 -11.69
CA ILE A 562 33.63 -1.85 -11.65
C ILE A 562 33.05 -2.15 -10.28
N LEU A 563 31.85 -2.75 -10.23
CA LEU A 563 31.25 -3.27 -9.00
C LEU A 563 31.38 -4.81 -9.02
N ILE A 564 32.15 -5.36 -8.07
CA ILE A 564 32.19 -6.80 -7.80
C ILE A 564 31.13 -7.09 -6.72
N GLY A 565 30.14 -7.92 -7.05
CA GLY A 565 29.05 -8.25 -6.14
C GLY A 565 28.10 -9.27 -6.74
N GLY A 566 27.03 -9.58 -6.03
CA GLY A 566 26.04 -10.56 -6.48
C GLY A 566 25.42 -11.34 -5.33
N GLY A 567 25.34 -12.68 -5.44
CA GLY A 567 25.01 -13.55 -4.32
C GLY A 567 26.16 -13.63 -3.33
N SER A 568 25.90 -14.14 -2.11
CA SER A 568 26.95 -14.44 -1.15
C SER A 568 27.63 -15.75 -1.51
N GLY A 569 28.96 -15.76 -1.51
CA GLY A 569 29.79 -16.94 -1.72
C GLY A 569 29.86 -17.85 -0.48
N ALA A 570 30.60 -18.93 -0.59
CA ALA A 570 30.95 -19.76 0.54
C ALA A 570 31.97 -19.02 1.42
N PRO A 571 31.79 -18.96 2.76
CA PRO A 571 32.63 -18.15 3.65
C PRO A 571 34.13 -18.42 3.52
N ASP A 572 34.48 -19.65 3.21
CA ASP A 572 35.90 -20.08 3.14
C ASP A 572 36.60 -19.72 1.81
N THR A 573 35.85 -19.55 0.72
CA THR A 573 36.40 -19.37 -0.63
C THR A 573 36.04 -18.03 -1.27
N GLU A 574 35.01 -17.32 -0.76
CA GLU A 574 34.57 -16.05 -1.33
C GLU A 574 35.69 -15.01 -1.40
N ALA A 575 36.50 -14.92 -0.35
CA ALA A 575 37.61 -13.96 -0.30
C ALA A 575 38.66 -14.22 -1.36
N GLU A 576 39.04 -15.47 -1.60
CA GLU A 576 40.05 -15.88 -2.60
C GLU A 576 39.54 -15.59 -4.02
N GLN A 577 38.26 -15.86 -4.30
CA GLN A 577 37.65 -15.56 -5.58
C GLN A 577 37.61 -14.05 -5.84
N ILE A 578 37.21 -13.23 -4.88
CA ILE A 578 37.20 -11.76 -5.00
C ILE A 578 38.61 -11.24 -5.28
N ILE A 579 39.62 -11.73 -4.55
CA ILE A 579 41.02 -11.33 -4.74
C ILE A 579 41.52 -11.76 -6.13
N SER A 580 41.19 -12.97 -6.57
CA SER A 580 41.58 -13.49 -7.91
C SER A 580 40.98 -12.60 -9.00
N ILE A 581 39.68 -12.34 -8.98
CA ILE A 581 38.99 -11.47 -9.93
C ILE A 581 39.62 -10.06 -9.94
N THR A 582 39.88 -9.51 -8.76
CA THR A 582 40.49 -8.19 -8.62
C THR A 582 41.89 -8.15 -9.25
N ASN A 583 42.70 -9.16 -9.03
CA ASN A 583 44.04 -9.27 -9.64
C ASN A 583 43.97 -9.37 -11.17
N MET A 584 43.04 -10.16 -11.73
CA MET A 584 42.81 -10.23 -13.19
C MET A 584 42.44 -8.86 -13.80
N ILE A 585 41.57 -8.11 -13.09
CA ILE A 585 41.23 -6.75 -13.53
C ILE A 585 42.46 -5.85 -13.46
N ARG A 586 43.23 -5.88 -12.36
CA ARG A 586 44.43 -5.05 -12.18
C ARG A 586 45.53 -5.35 -13.16
N ALA A 587 45.68 -6.61 -13.60
CA ALA A 587 46.62 -6.98 -14.65
C ALA A 587 46.33 -6.29 -16.00
N ARG A 588 45.07 -5.93 -16.24
CA ARG A 588 44.59 -5.28 -17.47
C ARG A 588 44.37 -3.77 -17.33
N ASN A 589 43.95 -3.31 -16.14
CA ASN A 589 43.68 -1.90 -15.87
C ASN A 589 44.05 -1.55 -14.42
N HIS A 590 45.16 -0.82 -14.26
CA HIS A 590 45.70 -0.47 -12.95
C HIS A 590 44.88 0.61 -12.21
N ASN A 591 44.15 1.46 -12.95
CA ASN A 591 43.58 2.70 -12.40
C ASN A 591 42.08 2.68 -12.19
N ILE A 592 41.35 1.74 -12.83
CA ILE A 592 39.88 1.74 -12.73
C ILE A 592 39.44 1.53 -11.29
N PRO A 593 38.50 2.35 -10.76
CA PRO A 593 37.96 2.12 -9.42
C PRO A 593 37.24 0.76 -9.35
N ILE A 594 37.49 0.02 -8.26
CA ILE A 594 36.83 -1.27 -7.98
C ILE A 594 36.07 -1.14 -6.67
N TYR A 595 34.77 -1.28 -6.76
CA TYR A 595 33.84 -1.27 -5.64
C TYR A 595 33.40 -2.70 -5.32
N LEU A 596 33.72 -3.17 -4.12
CA LEU A 596 33.29 -4.48 -3.62
C LEU A 596 31.99 -4.35 -2.84
N MET A 597 30.99 -5.14 -3.20
CA MET A 597 29.72 -5.29 -2.44
C MET A 597 29.53 -6.76 -2.05
N SER A 598 29.76 -7.10 -0.79
CA SER A 598 29.72 -8.46 -0.28
C SER A 598 29.09 -8.54 1.12
N ILE A 599 29.05 -9.75 1.71
CA ILE A 599 28.84 -9.93 3.13
C ILE A 599 30.13 -9.62 3.92
N PRO A 600 30.06 -9.26 5.22
CA PRO A 600 31.26 -9.04 6.02
C PRO A 600 32.07 -10.35 6.13
N PRO A 601 33.38 -10.32 5.87
CA PRO A 601 34.21 -11.51 6.00
C PRO A 601 34.30 -11.96 7.48
N GLN A 602 34.39 -13.25 7.72
CA GLN A 602 34.54 -13.77 9.09
C GLN A 602 35.88 -13.39 9.75
N ASN A 603 36.92 -13.36 8.91
CA ASN A 603 38.27 -12.96 9.36
C ASN A 603 38.53 -11.50 8.93
N ILE A 604 38.69 -10.60 9.87
CA ILE A 604 38.96 -9.19 9.67
C ILE A 604 40.23 -8.92 8.86
N ASN A 605 41.23 -9.79 8.95
CA ASN A 605 42.51 -9.65 8.23
C ASN A 605 42.34 -9.73 6.69
N VAL A 606 41.26 -10.30 6.23
CA VAL A 606 40.91 -10.35 4.80
C VAL A 606 40.77 -8.95 4.20
N LEU A 607 40.37 -7.96 4.99
CA LEU A 607 40.24 -6.57 4.53
C LEU A 607 41.56 -5.99 4.00
N ALA A 608 42.67 -6.28 4.71
CA ALA A 608 44.01 -5.87 4.25
C ALA A 608 44.37 -6.52 2.92
N SER A 609 43.98 -7.78 2.72
CA SER A 609 44.20 -8.50 1.43
C SER A 609 43.38 -7.90 0.31
N TYR A 610 42.13 -7.51 0.54
CA TYR A 610 41.28 -6.79 -0.40
C TYR A 610 41.91 -5.45 -0.81
N LYS A 611 42.39 -4.68 0.15
CA LYS A 611 43.06 -3.40 -0.10
C LYS A 611 44.34 -3.60 -0.90
N LYS A 612 45.14 -4.60 -0.57
CA LYS A 612 46.41 -4.94 -1.28
C LYS A 612 46.14 -5.42 -2.73
N ALA A 613 45.05 -6.15 -2.95
CA ALA A 613 44.64 -6.57 -4.30
C ALA A 613 44.20 -5.37 -5.19
N GLY A 614 43.86 -4.24 -4.59
CA GLY A 614 43.53 -3.01 -5.32
C GLY A 614 42.06 -2.66 -5.32
N ILE A 615 41.26 -3.18 -4.40
CA ILE A 615 39.88 -2.73 -4.18
C ILE A 615 39.90 -1.30 -3.62
N THR A 616 39.15 -0.39 -4.22
CA THR A 616 39.13 1.05 -3.91
C THR A 616 38.02 1.47 -2.99
N GLU A 617 36.89 0.77 -3.01
CA GLU A 617 35.68 1.05 -2.24
C GLU A 617 35.06 -0.27 -1.75
N VAL A 618 34.41 -0.26 -0.59
CA VAL A 618 33.74 -1.45 -0.03
C VAL A 618 32.36 -1.14 0.51
N ALA A 619 31.44 -2.10 0.38
CA ALA A 619 30.18 -2.11 1.08
C ALA A 619 29.88 -3.47 1.67
N PHE A 620 29.58 -3.48 2.97
CA PHE A 620 29.04 -4.64 3.66
C PHE A 620 27.63 -4.30 4.13
N ASN A 621 26.62 -4.73 3.37
CA ASN A 621 25.26 -4.26 3.53
C ASN A 621 24.56 -4.91 4.72
N ILE A 622 24.19 -4.11 5.74
CA ILE A 622 23.41 -4.54 6.89
C ILE A 622 21.97 -4.86 6.48
N GLU A 623 21.40 -4.10 5.55
CA GLU A 623 20.05 -4.18 5.00
C GLU A 623 18.96 -3.87 6.04
N ILE A 624 18.90 -4.62 7.15
CA ILE A 624 17.92 -4.45 8.22
C ILE A 624 18.67 -4.27 9.55
N TRP A 625 18.46 -3.13 10.19
CA TRP A 625 19.15 -2.72 11.41
C TRP A 625 18.71 -3.54 12.63
N ASP A 626 17.40 -3.72 12.82
CA ASP A 626 16.85 -4.60 13.84
C ASP A 626 17.20 -6.06 13.53
N ARG A 627 18.01 -6.70 14.41
CA ARG A 627 18.52 -8.04 14.15
C ARG A 627 17.49 -9.15 14.33
N GLU A 628 16.45 -8.95 15.14
CA GLU A 628 15.36 -9.92 15.25
C GLU A 628 14.49 -9.91 13.99
N LEU A 629 14.22 -8.76 13.48
CA LEU A 629 13.56 -8.61 12.16
C LEU A 629 14.46 -9.13 11.03
N ALA A 630 15.75 -8.84 11.08
CA ALA A 630 16.73 -9.34 10.09
C ALA A 630 16.75 -10.86 10.01
N LYS A 631 16.73 -11.57 11.14
CA LYS A 631 16.67 -13.05 11.18
C LYS A 631 15.40 -13.59 10.54
N LYS A 632 14.26 -12.92 10.73
CA LYS A 632 12.98 -13.31 10.15
C LYS A 632 12.96 -13.13 8.62
N ILE A 633 13.48 -12.01 8.12
CA ILE A 633 13.42 -11.64 6.69
C ILE A 633 14.61 -12.19 5.90
N MET A 634 15.77 -12.34 6.53
CA MET A 634 17.01 -12.82 5.92
C MET A 634 17.57 -14.03 6.71
N PRO A 635 16.96 -15.22 6.63
CA PRO A 635 17.30 -16.36 7.49
C PRO A 635 18.78 -16.77 7.50
N GLY A 636 19.51 -16.52 6.43
CA GLY A 636 20.96 -16.74 6.37
C GLY A 636 21.74 -15.51 6.83
N LYS A 637 21.64 -14.43 6.10
CA LYS A 637 22.38 -13.18 6.31
C LYS A 637 21.99 -12.48 7.62
N GLY A 638 20.75 -12.59 8.08
CA GLY A 638 20.25 -11.99 9.31
C GLY A 638 20.86 -12.58 10.59
N ASN A 639 21.48 -13.76 10.52
CA ASN A 639 22.20 -14.36 11.66
C ASN A 639 23.59 -13.76 11.89
N ILE A 640 24.11 -12.97 10.96
CA ILE A 640 25.36 -12.21 11.18
C ILE A 640 25.03 -11.09 12.17
N SER A 641 25.79 -11.01 13.29
CA SER A 641 25.53 -10.03 14.33
C SER A 641 25.79 -8.59 13.85
N LEU A 642 25.06 -7.62 14.40
CA LEU A 642 25.30 -6.20 14.10
C LEU A 642 26.71 -5.79 14.52
N GLU A 643 27.17 -6.29 15.67
CA GLU A 643 28.54 -6.05 16.17
C GLU A 643 29.61 -6.49 15.15
N HIS A 644 29.44 -7.68 14.55
CA HIS A 644 30.37 -8.14 13.51
C HIS A 644 30.35 -7.22 12.27
N TYR A 645 29.17 -6.79 11.82
CA TYR A 645 29.07 -5.81 10.72
C TYR A 645 29.81 -4.51 11.05
N LEU A 646 29.56 -3.96 12.24
CA LEU A 646 30.16 -2.69 12.67
C LEU A 646 31.67 -2.81 12.82
N ASN A 647 32.19 -3.89 13.41
CA ASN A 647 33.63 -4.14 13.52
C ASN A 647 34.32 -4.19 12.14
N ILE A 648 33.73 -4.90 11.17
CA ILE A 648 34.28 -4.97 9.80
C ILE A 648 34.20 -3.62 9.09
N LEU A 649 33.09 -2.89 9.22
CA LEU A 649 32.92 -1.56 8.61
C LEU A 649 33.86 -0.52 9.24
N GLU A 650 34.04 -0.56 10.56
CA GLU A 650 34.96 0.34 11.26
C GLU A 650 36.42 0.08 10.86
N GLU A 651 36.85 -1.18 10.81
CA GLU A 651 38.20 -1.52 10.31
C GLU A 651 38.35 -1.12 8.82
N SER A 652 37.28 -1.25 8.04
CA SER A 652 37.28 -0.76 6.66
C SER A 652 37.52 0.75 6.59
N THR A 653 36.97 1.56 7.50
CA THR A 653 37.24 3.02 7.50
C THR A 653 38.70 3.34 7.84
N ARG A 654 39.39 2.51 8.61
CA ARG A 654 40.83 2.66 8.86
C ARG A 654 41.66 2.39 7.60
N LEU A 655 41.23 1.42 6.77
CA LEU A 655 41.94 1.04 5.54
C LEU A 655 41.61 1.92 4.34
N TRP A 656 40.35 2.31 4.13
CA TRP A 656 39.89 3.08 2.97
C TRP A 656 39.60 4.54 3.24
N GLY A 657 39.65 4.97 4.51
CA GLY A 657 39.38 6.35 4.93
C GLY A 657 37.89 6.63 5.13
N LYS A 658 37.62 7.78 5.79
CA LYS A 658 36.26 8.25 6.12
C LYS A 658 35.70 9.22 5.06
N ASN A 659 35.87 8.94 3.80
CA ASN A 659 35.57 9.81 2.67
C ASN A 659 34.52 9.24 1.70
N GLY A 660 33.64 8.39 2.21
CA GLY A 660 32.56 7.75 1.43
C GLY A 660 32.99 6.46 0.69
N ASN A 661 34.23 5.99 0.88
CA ASN A 661 34.67 4.74 0.30
C ASN A 661 34.18 3.48 1.05
N VAL A 662 33.66 3.64 2.27
CA VAL A 662 33.06 2.57 3.07
C VAL A 662 31.58 2.83 3.23
N ARG A 663 30.77 1.87 2.80
CA ARG A 663 29.33 2.03 2.70
C ARG A 663 28.57 0.84 3.28
N THR A 664 27.30 1.06 3.61
CA THR A 664 26.34 -0.01 3.90
C THR A 664 24.95 0.39 3.46
N ALA A 665 24.21 -0.54 2.87
CA ALA A 665 22.82 -0.30 2.50
C ALA A 665 21.87 -0.62 3.64
N LEU A 666 20.82 0.20 3.78
CA LEU A 666 19.68 0.02 4.66
C LEU A 666 18.41 0.04 3.80
N ILE A 667 17.53 -0.94 3.95
CA ILE A 667 16.30 -1.05 3.15
C ILE A 667 15.19 -0.22 3.80
N VAL A 668 14.76 0.82 3.10
CA VAL A 668 13.59 1.63 3.49
C VAL A 668 12.32 0.89 3.11
N GLY A 669 11.36 0.83 4.03
CA GLY A 669 10.12 0.06 3.89
C GLY A 669 10.15 -1.32 4.55
N LEU A 670 11.34 -1.80 4.98
CA LEU A 670 11.47 -3.00 5.81
C LEU A 670 12.03 -2.69 7.21
N ASN A 671 12.71 -1.56 7.38
CA ASN A 671 13.13 -1.03 8.68
C ASN A 671 12.11 0.00 9.18
N GLN A 672 11.97 0.12 10.48
CA GLN A 672 11.22 1.22 11.09
C GLN A 672 11.94 2.55 10.86
N HIS A 673 11.18 3.64 10.75
CA HIS A 673 11.69 4.97 10.45
C HIS A 673 12.75 5.44 11.48
N GLU A 674 12.43 5.32 12.76
CA GLU A 674 13.34 5.69 13.86
C GLU A 674 14.62 4.86 13.86
N CYS A 675 14.52 3.56 13.56
CA CYS A 675 15.69 2.67 13.44
C CYS A 675 16.60 3.10 12.28
N LEU A 676 16.04 3.60 11.16
CA LEU A 676 16.83 4.12 10.05
C LEU A 676 17.58 5.39 10.42
N LEU A 677 16.95 6.30 11.16
CA LEU A 677 17.58 7.53 11.63
C LEU A 677 18.67 7.24 12.67
N GLU A 678 18.41 6.33 13.61
CA GLU A 678 19.41 5.87 14.58
C GLU A 678 20.62 5.24 13.88
N ALA A 679 20.37 4.29 12.98
CA ALA A 679 21.40 3.65 12.18
C ALA A 679 22.24 4.65 11.39
N THR A 680 21.59 5.63 10.77
CA THR A 680 22.26 6.68 9.98
C THR A 680 23.19 7.50 10.86
N ARG A 681 22.71 8.00 12.01
CA ARG A 681 23.55 8.79 12.95
C ARG A 681 24.73 7.97 13.45
N HIS A 682 24.50 6.70 13.81
CA HIS A 682 25.56 5.81 14.31
C HIS A 682 26.62 5.56 13.24
N LEU A 683 26.22 5.17 12.03
CA LEU A 683 27.13 4.89 10.91
C LEU A 683 27.93 6.12 10.50
N CYS A 684 27.29 7.30 10.39
CA CYS A 684 27.98 8.54 10.09
C CYS A 684 29.03 8.93 11.16
N SER A 685 28.75 8.69 12.44
CA SER A 685 29.71 8.93 13.53
C SER A 685 31.00 8.10 13.40
N LEU A 686 30.90 6.91 12.82
CA LEU A 686 32.03 6.04 12.51
C LEU A 686 32.73 6.39 11.18
N GLY A 687 32.14 7.30 10.37
CA GLY A 687 32.65 7.67 9.05
C GLY A 687 32.24 6.68 7.95
N ILE A 688 31.20 5.90 8.19
CA ILE A 688 30.61 4.96 7.25
C ILE A 688 29.43 5.67 6.56
N GLN A 689 29.35 5.58 5.24
CA GLN A 689 28.26 6.20 4.49
C GLN A 689 27.06 5.24 4.39
N PRO A 690 25.92 5.54 5.03
CA PRO A 690 24.69 4.80 4.81
C PRO A 690 24.13 5.08 3.42
N MET A 691 23.52 4.08 2.81
CA MET A 691 22.81 4.18 1.53
C MET A 691 21.38 3.68 1.72
N PHE A 692 20.39 4.51 1.46
CA PHE A 692 19.01 4.07 1.46
C PHE A 692 18.68 3.33 0.16
N SER A 693 18.19 2.10 0.32
CA SER A 693 17.66 1.28 -0.77
C SER A 693 16.15 1.13 -0.58
N ILE A 694 15.37 1.67 -1.50
CA ILE A 694 13.90 1.54 -1.42
C ILE A 694 13.52 0.08 -1.64
N PHE A 695 12.71 -0.47 -0.73
CA PHE A 695 12.16 -1.82 -0.88
C PHE A 695 11.33 -1.92 -2.17
N ARG A 696 11.56 -2.99 -2.92
CA ARG A 696 10.79 -3.34 -4.12
C ARG A 696 10.15 -4.71 -3.94
N PRO A 697 8.81 -4.81 -4.05
CA PRO A 697 8.09 -6.09 -3.95
C PRO A 697 8.30 -6.90 -5.23
N MET A 698 9.41 -7.65 -5.28
CA MET A 698 9.77 -8.43 -6.47
C MET A 698 8.85 -9.64 -6.61
N ILE A 699 8.36 -9.86 -7.82
CA ILE A 699 7.49 -11.01 -8.18
C ILE A 699 8.18 -12.33 -7.81
N ASN A 700 7.42 -13.29 -7.31
CA ASN A 700 7.88 -14.60 -6.83
C ASN A 700 8.82 -14.53 -5.62
N THR A 701 8.78 -13.48 -4.83
CA THR A 701 9.42 -13.40 -3.51
C THR A 701 8.40 -13.55 -2.39
N LYS A 702 8.85 -13.88 -1.18
CA LYS A 702 7.93 -13.99 -0.05
C LYS A 702 7.36 -12.64 0.41
N LEU A 703 7.97 -11.53 -0.01
CA LEU A 703 7.56 -10.18 0.35
C LEU A 703 6.92 -9.43 -0.83
N GLU A 704 6.45 -10.14 -1.85
CA GLU A 704 5.81 -9.51 -3.02
C GLU A 704 4.51 -8.76 -2.70
N SER A 705 3.88 -9.09 -1.57
CA SER A 705 2.65 -8.45 -1.09
C SER A 705 2.90 -7.24 -0.15
N ILE A 706 4.15 -6.99 0.26
CA ILE A 706 4.49 -5.81 1.06
C ILE A 706 4.46 -4.59 0.16
N VAL A 707 3.73 -3.56 0.57
CA VAL A 707 3.65 -2.30 -0.16
C VAL A 707 4.89 -1.44 0.12
N PRO A 708 5.54 -0.86 -0.90
CA PRO A 708 6.61 0.11 -0.70
C PRO A 708 6.14 1.33 0.12
N PRO A 709 7.08 2.06 0.77
CA PRO A 709 6.74 3.31 1.44
C PRO A 709 6.22 4.35 0.43
N SER A 710 5.43 5.31 0.91
CA SER A 710 4.96 6.42 0.09
C SER A 710 6.11 7.35 -0.33
N ASN A 711 5.92 8.12 -1.40
CA ASN A 711 6.91 9.12 -1.81
C ASN A 711 7.12 10.18 -0.73
N GLN A 712 6.06 10.54 0.00
CA GLN A 712 6.13 11.49 1.12
C GLN A 712 6.97 10.95 2.28
N GLU A 713 6.82 9.67 2.65
CA GLU A 713 7.64 9.04 3.69
C GLU A 713 9.12 9.00 3.29
N LEU A 714 9.40 8.65 2.03
CA LEU A 714 10.76 8.63 1.50
C LEU A 714 11.40 10.03 1.51
N TRP A 715 10.62 11.05 1.13
CA TRP A 715 11.04 12.44 1.15
C TRP A 715 11.36 12.92 2.57
N THR A 716 10.46 12.64 3.51
CA THR A 716 10.64 12.99 4.93
C THR A 716 11.89 12.34 5.50
N LEU A 717 12.03 11.01 5.33
CA LEU A 717 13.19 10.27 5.79
C LEU A 717 14.51 10.84 5.23
N TYR A 718 14.52 11.16 3.93
CA TYR A 718 15.72 11.70 3.30
C TYR A 718 16.15 13.04 3.92
N HIS A 719 15.19 13.93 4.17
CA HIS A 719 15.48 15.24 4.79
C HIS A 719 15.87 15.14 6.26
N GLU A 720 15.26 14.25 7.02
CA GLU A 720 15.62 14.03 8.43
C GLU A 720 16.97 13.34 8.61
N ALA A 721 17.39 12.56 7.62
CA ALA A 721 18.68 11.86 7.61
C ALA A 721 19.83 12.72 7.03
N SER A 722 19.54 13.83 6.35
CA SER A 722 20.54 14.76 5.76
C SER A 722 21.08 15.72 6.78
#